data_9d82085829e5760bde32078841d08cb1
#
_entry.id   9d82085829e5760bde32078841d08cb1
#
_cell.length_a   1.000
_cell.length_b   1.000
_cell.length_c   1.000
_cell.angle_alpha   90.00
_cell.angle_beta   90.00
_cell.angle_gamma   90.00
#
_symmetry.space_group_name_H-M   'P 1'
#
loop_
_entity.id
_entity.type
_entity.pdbx_description
1 polymer ?
#
loop_
_entity_poly.entity_id
_entity_poly.type
_entity_poly.pdbx_seq_one_letter_code
_entity_poly.pdbx_strand_id
1 'polypeptide(L)'
;MLKYMRTHATSWIIKVGLFFIIIVFAFYFGWGRIRGRYRGVVAEVNGQRISTKDLNERYQNLLALYRDRFKGQLSDEAIRALGLKRQALNDLINNILLYQEALRMNFRVSPEELRESIQSSPLFQVNGKFSKGRYLRILSLNRTKPEDFEQMHKQHLLIDKLRNLIQQNAGIVSEEEAREAYLMENEKVNIEYIKVEQRGFLGESEVTPAELEEYFSDHREDFRIPEKANFQYLVFRSKDYRKKVDISPEKIKAYYEANIDDFVIQEQVRARHILIKVPPDADSKKVEEARTRAEEILARAKRGEDFASLAEKYSEGPTAKKGGDLGYFPRGRMVKGFEDAAFSLKPGELSSVVRTQFGFHIIKLEDMKQERTQSLDEVRKSIESTLRDQESRVLAERSAEEAFYTLYKDGQMKKVAEEYHISVNETGFFSRGENIKGIPRSDEMTSIAFSLKEGEISTPVEVSKNFYILRLTEKQQSRLPELAEAKDKVEKELKEKKAAEKAESVAEELFAEVKGGKPMKEVATAKGLKVEETGLFKKRTNYIPKLGVLEGLVEVISPLDAEHPYPDRALKAGKDWVIIRFKEAEKPDMKKFESEKQSWENMLRYRKGEEGFRRWLADLRERSKVEIIGDVPQL
;
A
#
# COMPACT_ATOMS: atom_id res chain seq x y z
N MET A 1 -45.52 -19.99 59.14
CA MET A 1 -45.34 -20.18 57.67
C MET A 1 -44.45 -21.38 57.33
N LEU A 2 -43.26 -21.52 57.89
CA LEU A 2 -42.33 -22.65 57.55
C LEU A 2 -42.92 -24.04 57.88
N LYS A 3 -43.73 -24.20 58.93
CA LYS A 3 -44.36 -25.48 59.28
C LYS A 3 -45.46 -25.91 58.26
N TYR A 4 -46.17 -24.93 57.67
CA TYR A 4 -47.20 -25.18 56.65
C TYR A 4 -46.60 -25.59 55.28
N MET A 5 -45.44 -25.00 54.94
CA MET A 5 -44.69 -25.34 53.74
C MET A 5 -44.09 -26.78 53.80
N ARG A 6 -43.70 -27.22 54.99
CA ARG A 6 -43.09 -28.55 55.17
C ARG A 6 -44.09 -29.72 55.08
N THR A 7 -45.37 -29.47 55.39
CA THR A 7 -46.45 -30.50 55.32
C THR A 7 -47.12 -30.61 53.94
N HIS A 8 -46.94 -29.60 53.07
CA HIS A 8 -47.56 -29.58 51.72
C HIS A 8 -46.49 -29.56 50.57
N ALA A 9 -45.26 -29.97 50.87
CA ALA A 9 -44.18 -29.99 49.88
C ALA A 9 -44.40 -30.85 48.64
N THR A 10 -45.45 -31.68 48.66
CA THR A 10 -45.87 -32.53 47.54
C THR A 10 -46.95 -31.91 46.68
N SER A 11 -47.54 -30.78 47.09
CA SER A 11 -48.57 -30.08 46.32
C SER A 11 -48.02 -29.58 44.98
N TRP A 12 -48.74 -29.87 43.89
CA TRP A 12 -48.35 -29.47 42.55
C TRP A 12 -48.20 -27.93 42.41
N ILE A 13 -48.94 -27.15 43.18
CA ILE A 13 -48.85 -25.67 43.22
C ILE A 13 -47.48 -25.21 43.73
N ILE A 14 -46.93 -25.87 44.75
CA ILE A 14 -45.61 -25.57 45.25
C ILE A 14 -44.52 -25.97 44.22
N LYS A 15 -44.72 -27.08 43.51
CA LYS A 15 -43.83 -27.51 42.41
C LYS A 15 -43.87 -26.53 41.24
N VAL A 16 -45.04 -26.00 40.87
CA VAL A 16 -45.22 -24.97 39.83
C VAL A 16 -44.61 -23.64 40.30
N GLY A 17 -44.82 -23.23 41.55
CA GLY A 17 -44.19 -22.04 42.12
C GLY A 17 -42.67 -22.13 42.15
N LEU A 18 -42.13 -23.29 42.55
CA LEU A 18 -40.68 -23.56 42.55
C LEU A 18 -40.12 -23.60 41.11
N PHE A 19 -40.87 -24.15 40.17
CA PHE A 19 -40.51 -24.16 38.75
C PHE A 19 -40.46 -22.73 38.16
N PHE A 20 -41.42 -21.87 38.50
CA PHE A 20 -41.37 -20.46 38.11
C PHE A 20 -40.20 -19.69 38.75
N ILE A 21 -39.91 -19.96 40.03
CA ILE A 21 -38.76 -19.38 40.74
C ILE A 21 -37.45 -19.84 40.06
N ILE A 22 -37.34 -21.12 39.69
CA ILE A 22 -36.18 -21.67 38.98
C ILE A 22 -36.05 -21.02 37.60
N ILE A 23 -37.14 -20.82 36.86
CA ILE A 23 -37.15 -20.13 35.56
C ILE A 23 -36.71 -18.68 35.73
N VAL A 24 -37.28 -17.95 36.71
CA VAL A 24 -36.89 -16.54 36.98
C VAL A 24 -35.42 -16.45 37.41
N PHE A 25 -34.96 -17.40 38.24
CA PHE A 25 -33.55 -17.48 38.61
C PHE A 25 -32.66 -17.84 37.43
N ALA A 26 -33.06 -18.78 36.58
CA ALA A 26 -32.31 -19.14 35.36
C ALA A 26 -32.25 -17.99 34.35
N PHE A 27 -33.35 -17.24 34.19
CA PHE A 27 -33.40 -16.05 33.34
C PHE A 27 -32.63 -14.87 33.94
N TYR A 28 -32.75 -14.60 35.25
CA TYR A 28 -32.15 -13.44 35.88
C TYR A 28 -30.63 -13.63 36.17
N PHE A 29 -30.21 -14.84 36.55
CA PHE A 29 -28.82 -15.17 36.79
C PHE A 29 -28.10 -15.82 35.61
N GLY A 30 -28.81 -16.46 34.69
CA GLY A 30 -28.23 -17.05 33.47
C GLY A 30 -27.86 -15.98 32.44
N TRP A 31 -28.74 -15.01 32.20
CA TRP A 31 -28.49 -13.95 31.21
C TRP A 31 -27.47 -12.91 31.69
N GLY A 32 -27.44 -12.62 32.99
CA GLY A 32 -26.45 -11.70 33.55
C GLY A 32 -25.02 -12.26 33.54
N ARG A 33 -24.85 -13.60 33.71
CA ARG A 33 -23.53 -14.26 33.61
C ARG A 33 -23.05 -14.42 32.17
N ILE A 34 -23.94 -14.55 31.21
CA ILE A 34 -23.58 -14.64 29.78
C ILE A 34 -23.07 -13.26 29.29
N ARG A 35 -23.73 -12.16 29.65
CA ARG A 35 -23.28 -10.80 29.28
C ARG A 35 -21.99 -10.35 29.98
N GLY A 36 -21.74 -10.81 31.20
CA GLY A 36 -20.49 -10.48 31.92
C GLY A 36 -19.28 -11.28 31.41
N ARG A 37 -19.49 -12.42 30.76
CA ARG A 37 -18.42 -13.32 30.30
C ARG A 37 -17.70 -12.85 29.03
N TYR A 38 -18.30 -11.95 28.26
CA TYR A 38 -17.80 -11.47 26.97
C TYR A 38 -17.42 -9.98 26.96
N ARG A 39 -17.34 -9.32 28.11
CA ARG A 39 -16.94 -7.91 28.16
C ARG A 39 -15.49 -7.76 27.67
N GLY A 40 -15.31 -7.09 26.52
CA GLY A 40 -13.99 -6.87 25.93
C GLY A 40 -13.45 -8.03 25.07
N VAL A 41 -14.28 -9.03 24.72
CA VAL A 41 -13.95 -10.10 23.77
C VAL A 41 -14.61 -9.82 22.43
N VAL A 42 -13.87 -9.90 21.33
CA VAL A 42 -14.37 -9.66 19.96
C VAL A 42 -14.57 -10.94 19.15
N ALA A 43 -13.85 -12.00 19.48
CA ALA A 43 -14.03 -13.32 18.88
C ALA A 43 -13.51 -14.43 19.82
N GLU A 44 -13.98 -15.66 19.58
CA GLU A 44 -13.46 -16.88 20.21
C GLU A 44 -13.15 -17.91 19.13
N VAL A 45 -11.96 -18.53 19.18
CA VAL A 45 -11.45 -19.49 18.20
C VAL A 45 -11.06 -20.76 18.94
N ASN A 46 -11.84 -21.84 18.78
CA ASN A 46 -11.64 -23.12 19.47
C ASN A 46 -11.42 -22.96 21.00
N GLY A 47 -12.17 -22.03 21.64
CA GLY A 47 -12.07 -21.73 23.07
C GLY A 47 -10.99 -20.68 23.44
N GLN A 48 -10.16 -20.24 22.51
CA GLN A 48 -9.21 -19.14 22.71
C GLN A 48 -9.85 -17.80 22.36
N ARG A 49 -9.77 -16.83 23.26
CA ARG A 49 -10.43 -15.52 23.12
C ARG A 49 -9.50 -14.50 22.51
N ILE A 50 -10.08 -13.66 21.64
CA ILE A 50 -9.44 -12.46 21.08
C ILE A 50 -10.07 -11.27 21.79
N SER A 51 -9.24 -10.45 22.46
CA SER A 51 -9.74 -9.27 23.16
C SER A 51 -9.85 -8.05 22.23
N THR A 52 -10.65 -7.06 22.65
CA THR A 52 -10.70 -5.74 21.99
C THR A 52 -9.32 -5.08 21.94
N LYS A 53 -8.49 -5.32 22.97
CA LYS A 53 -7.13 -4.79 23.02
C LYS A 53 -6.26 -5.39 21.90
N ASP A 54 -6.26 -6.72 21.74
CA ASP A 54 -5.50 -7.42 20.70
C ASP A 54 -5.91 -6.94 19.29
N LEU A 55 -7.24 -6.78 19.09
CA LEU A 55 -7.77 -6.25 17.83
C LEU A 55 -7.28 -4.83 17.56
N ASN A 56 -7.34 -3.93 18.56
CA ASN A 56 -6.90 -2.56 18.39
C ASN A 56 -5.39 -2.47 18.15
N GLU A 57 -4.58 -3.24 18.86
CA GLU A 57 -3.12 -3.30 18.63
C GLU A 57 -2.81 -3.78 17.20
N ARG A 58 -3.45 -4.86 16.75
CA ARG A 58 -3.26 -5.35 15.37
C ARG A 58 -3.74 -4.35 14.33
N TYR A 59 -4.87 -3.69 14.55
CA TYR A 59 -5.38 -2.64 13.68
C TYR A 59 -4.42 -1.46 13.56
N GLN A 60 -3.88 -0.96 14.68
CA GLN A 60 -2.92 0.15 14.67
C GLN A 60 -1.63 -0.24 13.92
N ASN A 61 -1.15 -1.47 14.07
CA ASN A 61 0.01 -1.97 13.35
C ASN A 61 -0.24 -2.02 11.83
N LEU A 62 -1.41 -2.51 11.40
CA LEU A 62 -1.79 -2.49 9.99
C LEU A 62 -1.91 -1.06 9.47
N LEU A 63 -2.56 -0.18 10.21
CA LEU A 63 -2.72 1.22 9.83
C LEU A 63 -1.36 1.93 9.66
N ALA A 64 -0.42 1.70 10.58
CA ALA A 64 0.94 2.23 10.48
C ALA A 64 1.66 1.72 9.21
N LEU A 65 1.56 0.41 8.93
CA LEU A 65 2.14 -0.20 7.72
C LEU A 65 1.57 0.41 6.43
N TYR A 66 0.25 0.59 6.38
CA TYR A 66 -0.38 1.21 5.21
C TYR A 66 -0.04 2.69 5.07
N ARG A 67 0.00 3.45 6.17
CA ARG A 67 0.42 4.86 6.16
C ARG A 67 1.86 5.02 5.66
N ASP A 68 2.77 4.17 6.09
CA ASP A 68 4.15 4.15 5.61
C ASP A 68 4.22 3.84 4.11
N ARG A 69 3.54 2.79 3.66
CA ARG A 69 3.49 2.36 2.26
C ARG A 69 2.94 3.45 1.33
N PHE A 70 1.94 4.19 1.76
CA PHE A 70 1.32 5.29 1.01
C PHE A 70 1.86 6.67 1.41
N LYS A 71 2.99 6.73 2.15
CA LYS A 71 3.67 7.97 2.56
C LYS A 71 2.73 8.99 3.22
N GLY A 72 1.79 8.51 4.03
CA GLY A 72 0.83 9.34 4.75
C GLY A 72 -0.32 9.93 3.91
N GLN A 73 -0.48 9.55 2.64
CA GLN A 73 -1.51 10.07 1.72
C GLN A 73 -2.84 9.30 1.76
N LEU A 74 -3.06 8.46 2.78
CA LEU A 74 -4.34 7.74 2.94
C LEU A 74 -5.36 8.63 3.64
N SER A 75 -6.47 8.92 2.95
CA SER A 75 -7.65 9.56 3.57
C SER A 75 -8.36 8.58 4.51
N ASP A 76 -9.14 9.11 5.46
CA ASP A 76 -9.95 8.28 6.36
C ASP A 76 -11.01 7.46 5.60
N GLU A 77 -11.50 7.95 4.46
CA GLU A 77 -12.39 7.21 3.56
C GLU A 77 -11.70 6.03 2.91
N ALA A 78 -10.46 6.22 2.42
CA ALA A 78 -9.65 5.14 1.89
C ALA A 78 -9.32 4.10 2.96
N ILE A 79 -9.02 4.53 4.20
CA ILE A 79 -8.79 3.63 5.35
C ILE A 79 -10.04 2.82 5.67
N ARG A 80 -11.24 3.43 5.65
CA ARG A 80 -12.52 2.74 5.82
C ARG A 80 -12.79 1.76 4.70
N ALA A 81 -12.60 2.17 3.44
CA ALA A 81 -12.80 1.33 2.27
C ALA A 81 -11.88 0.09 2.26
N LEU A 82 -10.66 0.19 2.81
CA LEU A 82 -9.73 -0.94 2.96
C LEU A 82 -10.18 -1.98 4.00
N GLY A 83 -11.14 -1.65 4.86
CA GLY A 83 -11.66 -2.60 5.86
C GLY A 83 -10.58 -3.14 6.81
N LEU A 84 -9.58 -2.32 7.17
CA LEU A 84 -8.39 -2.77 7.93
C LEU A 84 -8.72 -3.37 9.29
N LYS A 85 -9.81 -2.95 9.91
CA LYS A 85 -10.23 -3.50 11.20
C LYS A 85 -10.73 -4.95 11.07
N ARG A 86 -11.47 -5.23 9.98
CA ARG A 86 -11.89 -6.59 9.64
C ARG A 86 -10.70 -7.46 9.24
N GLN A 87 -9.74 -6.90 8.49
CA GLN A 87 -8.49 -7.58 8.17
C GLN A 87 -7.71 -7.93 9.44
N ALA A 88 -7.57 -6.99 10.39
CA ALA A 88 -6.91 -7.23 11.67
C ALA A 88 -7.53 -8.38 12.46
N LEU A 89 -8.87 -8.45 12.51
CA LEU A 89 -9.57 -9.55 13.17
C LEU A 89 -9.33 -10.88 12.46
N ASN A 90 -9.42 -10.92 11.14
CA ASN A 90 -9.14 -12.12 10.36
C ASN A 90 -7.71 -12.62 10.54
N ASP A 91 -6.73 -11.70 10.57
CA ASP A 91 -5.32 -12.06 10.83
C ASP A 91 -5.13 -12.71 12.20
N LEU A 92 -5.78 -12.16 13.25
CA LEU A 92 -5.73 -12.74 14.59
C LEU A 92 -6.37 -14.13 14.64
N ILE A 93 -7.55 -14.30 14.03
CA ILE A 93 -8.23 -15.60 13.93
C ILE A 93 -7.33 -16.60 13.21
N ASN A 94 -6.81 -16.25 12.04
CA ASN A 94 -5.95 -17.12 11.25
C ASN A 94 -4.67 -17.51 11.99
N ASN A 95 -4.02 -16.57 12.70
CA ASN A 95 -2.84 -16.87 13.49
C ASN A 95 -3.12 -17.88 14.60
N ILE A 96 -4.25 -17.76 15.30
CA ILE A 96 -4.65 -18.73 16.32
C ILE A 96 -4.89 -20.10 15.69
N LEU A 97 -5.64 -20.17 14.59
CA LEU A 97 -5.92 -21.43 13.89
C LEU A 97 -4.63 -22.12 13.44
N LEU A 98 -3.73 -21.37 12.80
CA LEU A 98 -2.45 -21.88 12.31
C LEU A 98 -1.56 -22.38 13.45
N TYR A 99 -1.49 -21.63 14.55
CA TYR A 99 -0.72 -22.02 15.72
C TYR A 99 -1.25 -23.32 16.35
N GLN A 100 -2.57 -23.40 16.56
CA GLN A 100 -3.22 -24.59 17.11
C GLN A 100 -3.03 -25.81 16.20
N GLU A 101 -3.14 -25.62 14.88
CA GLU A 101 -2.95 -26.70 13.92
C GLU A 101 -1.49 -27.15 13.83
N ALA A 102 -0.53 -26.21 13.90
CA ALA A 102 0.89 -26.56 13.98
C ALA A 102 1.19 -27.43 15.20
N LEU A 103 0.62 -27.10 16.37
CA LEU A 103 0.74 -27.92 17.57
C LEU A 103 0.06 -29.30 17.42
N ARG A 104 -1.13 -29.35 16.83
CA ARG A 104 -1.87 -30.59 16.54
C ARG A 104 -1.07 -31.53 15.64
N MET A 105 -0.35 -30.95 14.66
CA MET A 105 0.53 -31.68 13.76
C MET A 105 1.93 -31.97 14.37
N ASN A 106 2.13 -31.74 15.68
CA ASN A 106 3.39 -31.96 16.41
C ASN A 106 4.59 -31.15 15.90
N PHE A 107 4.37 -29.97 15.27
CA PHE A 107 5.48 -29.09 14.96
C PHE A 107 6.15 -28.59 16.25
N ARG A 108 7.47 -28.52 16.23
CA ARG A 108 8.29 -28.03 17.34
C ARG A 108 9.37 -27.09 16.84
N VAL A 109 9.77 -26.17 17.70
CA VAL A 109 10.91 -25.26 17.49
C VAL A 109 11.89 -25.52 18.63
N SER A 110 13.11 -25.93 18.29
CA SER A 110 14.17 -26.16 19.27
C SER A 110 14.71 -24.82 19.81
N PRO A 111 15.35 -24.81 20.99
CA PRO A 111 16.01 -23.62 21.51
C PRO A 111 17.11 -23.08 20.58
N GLU A 112 17.82 -23.99 19.89
CA GLU A 112 18.87 -23.66 18.93
C GLU A 112 18.29 -22.92 17.72
N GLU A 113 17.21 -23.45 17.14
CA GLU A 113 16.52 -22.87 16.01
C GLU A 113 15.94 -21.48 16.34
N LEU A 114 15.34 -21.32 17.52
CA LEU A 114 14.85 -20.03 18.00
C LEU A 114 16.00 -19.01 18.10
N ARG A 115 17.12 -19.44 18.70
CA ARG A 115 18.32 -18.59 18.85
C ARG A 115 18.89 -18.19 17.51
N GLU A 116 19.05 -19.13 16.59
CA GLU A 116 19.56 -18.87 15.25
C GLU A 116 18.67 -17.90 14.48
N SER A 117 17.35 -18.09 14.54
CA SER A 117 16.38 -17.20 13.91
C SER A 117 16.48 -15.75 14.45
N ILE A 118 16.62 -15.58 15.77
CA ILE A 118 16.78 -14.25 16.38
C ILE A 118 18.13 -13.65 15.98
N GLN A 119 19.21 -14.42 16.01
CA GLN A 119 20.55 -13.94 15.71
C GLN A 119 20.76 -13.61 14.22
N SER A 120 20.07 -14.30 13.32
CA SER A 120 20.13 -14.05 11.88
C SER A 120 19.30 -12.83 11.44
N SER A 121 18.42 -12.33 12.30
CA SER A 121 17.61 -11.14 11.98
C SER A 121 18.50 -9.90 11.85
N PRO A 122 18.50 -9.20 10.68
CA PRO A 122 19.26 -7.97 10.48
C PRO A 122 18.89 -6.87 11.50
N LEU A 123 17.67 -6.91 12.02
CA LEU A 123 17.18 -5.96 13.02
C LEU A 123 18.03 -5.95 14.30
N PHE A 124 18.55 -7.12 14.70
CA PHE A 124 19.36 -7.30 15.92
C PHE A 124 20.86 -7.37 15.64
N GLN A 125 21.27 -7.12 14.39
CA GLN A 125 22.67 -7.17 13.99
C GLN A 125 23.31 -5.78 13.94
N VAL A 126 24.60 -5.73 14.25
CA VAL A 126 25.49 -4.61 14.00
C VAL A 126 26.65 -5.17 13.16
N ASN A 127 26.91 -4.58 12.00
CA ASN A 127 27.94 -5.06 11.06
C ASN A 127 27.79 -6.55 10.68
N GLY A 128 26.54 -6.99 10.46
CA GLY A 128 26.25 -8.38 10.09
C GLY A 128 26.40 -9.41 11.21
N LYS A 129 26.66 -8.99 12.45
CA LYS A 129 26.75 -9.86 13.63
C LYS A 129 25.71 -9.49 14.67
N PHE A 130 25.15 -10.49 15.32
CA PHE A 130 24.18 -10.30 16.40
C PHE A 130 24.76 -9.45 17.53
N SER A 131 24.03 -8.42 17.95
CA SER A 131 24.35 -7.56 19.08
C SER A 131 23.33 -7.69 20.19
N LYS A 132 23.72 -8.28 21.31
CA LYS A 132 22.86 -8.43 22.50
C LYS A 132 22.41 -7.04 23.02
N GLY A 133 23.28 -6.03 22.96
CA GLY A 133 22.95 -4.67 23.39
C GLY A 133 21.83 -4.06 22.51
N ARG A 134 21.94 -4.21 21.18
CA ARG A 134 20.92 -3.76 20.23
C ARG A 134 19.59 -4.52 20.41
N TYR A 135 19.65 -5.83 20.58
CA TYR A 135 18.49 -6.67 20.89
C TYR A 135 17.72 -6.18 22.12
N LEU A 136 18.41 -6.02 23.26
CA LEU A 136 17.79 -5.56 24.50
C LEU A 136 17.26 -4.13 24.39
N ARG A 137 17.96 -3.23 23.68
CA ARG A 137 17.52 -1.85 23.45
C ARG A 137 16.23 -1.81 22.64
N ILE A 138 16.16 -2.54 21.53
CA ILE A 138 14.96 -2.58 20.68
C ILE A 138 13.76 -3.11 21.47
N LEU A 139 13.94 -4.18 22.25
CA LEU A 139 12.88 -4.71 23.07
C LEU A 139 12.43 -3.72 24.15
N SER A 140 13.36 -3.02 24.78
CA SER A 140 13.05 -1.99 25.79
C SER A 140 12.28 -0.82 25.19
N LEU A 141 12.66 -0.33 24.01
CA LEU A 141 11.93 0.72 23.28
C LEU A 141 10.49 0.32 22.98
N ASN A 142 10.27 -0.96 22.67
CA ASN A 142 8.95 -1.53 22.42
C ASN A 142 8.26 -2.04 23.70
N ARG A 143 8.82 -1.77 24.89
CA ARG A 143 8.28 -2.20 26.20
C ARG A 143 8.01 -3.71 26.28
N THR A 144 8.79 -4.51 25.59
CA THR A 144 8.66 -5.96 25.52
C THR A 144 9.81 -6.61 26.29
N LYS A 145 9.51 -7.64 27.10
CA LYS A 145 10.54 -8.43 27.75
C LYS A 145 11.11 -9.49 26.79
N PRO A 146 12.39 -9.87 26.95
CA PRO A 146 12.99 -10.92 26.12
C PRO A 146 12.18 -12.23 26.09
N GLU A 147 11.69 -12.67 27.24
CA GLU A 147 10.92 -13.93 27.36
C GLU A 147 9.61 -13.86 26.57
N ASP A 148 8.89 -12.71 26.62
CA ASP A 148 7.64 -12.50 25.90
C ASP A 148 7.90 -12.47 24.38
N PHE A 149 8.97 -11.78 23.97
CA PHE A 149 9.39 -11.73 22.57
C PHE A 149 9.78 -13.11 22.03
N GLU A 150 10.61 -13.85 22.77
CA GLU A 150 11.06 -15.18 22.38
C GLU A 150 9.89 -16.16 22.27
N GLN A 151 8.93 -16.08 23.19
CA GLN A 151 7.71 -16.90 23.12
C GLN A 151 6.86 -16.56 21.90
N MET A 152 6.67 -15.29 21.61
CA MET A 152 5.95 -14.80 20.43
C MET A 152 6.67 -15.23 19.14
N HIS A 153 7.98 -15.08 19.08
CA HIS A 153 8.80 -15.46 17.94
C HIS A 153 8.77 -16.97 17.68
N LYS A 154 8.79 -17.77 18.75
CA LYS A 154 8.61 -19.22 18.67
C LYS A 154 7.25 -19.62 18.08
N GLN A 155 6.18 -18.91 18.43
CA GLN A 155 4.85 -19.13 17.83
C GLN A 155 4.85 -18.80 16.33
N HIS A 156 5.49 -17.70 15.92
CA HIS A 156 5.63 -17.35 14.52
C HIS A 156 6.41 -18.41 13.74
N LEU A 157 7.50 -18.90 14.27
CA LEU A 157 8.29 -19.99 13.65
C LEU A 157 7.47 -21.27 13.44
N LEU A 158 6.60 -21.64 14.41
CA LEU A 158 5.70 -22.77 14.26
C LEU A 158 4.70 -22.56 13.12
N ILE A 159 4.11 -21.37 13.05
CA ILE A 159 3.18 -21.00 11.98
C ILE A 159 3.88 -21.02 10.62
N ASP A 160 5.09 -20.46 10.54
CA ASP A 160 5.87 -20.41 9.30
C ASP A 160 6.27 -21.82 8.82
N LYS A 161 6.65 -22.71 9.73
CA LYS A 161 6.91 -24.12 9.39
C LYS A 161 5.69 -24.80 8.77
N LEU A 162 4.52 -24.62 9.38
CA LEU A 162 3.27 -25.17 8.86
C LEU A 162 2.94 -24.58 7.50
N ARG A 163 3.00 -23.25 7.38
CA ARG A 163 2.75 -22.54 6.13
C ARG A 163 3.66 -23.06 5.02
N ASN A 164 4.96 -23.10 5.27
CA ASN A 164 5.94 -23.58 4.31
C ASN A 164 5.67 -25.02 3.87
N LEU A 165 5.31 -25.92 4.80
CA LEU A 165 4.95 -27.30 4.45
C LEU A 165 3.75 -27.35 3.50
N ILE A 166 2.67 -26.61 3.81
CA ILE A 166 1.46 -26.58 2.99
C ILE A 166 1.77 -25.98 1.61
N GLN A 167 2.50 -24.85 1.58
CA GLN A 167 2.87 -24.18 0.33
C GLN A 167 3.77 -25.05 -0.55
N GLN A 168 4.75 -25.73 0.02
CA GLN A 168 5.63 -26.64 -0.73
C GLN A 168 4.86 -27.81 -1.33
N ASN A 169 3.96 -28.44 -0.56
CA ASN A 169 3.14 -29.54 -1.05
C ASN A 169 2.15 -29.10 -2.14
N ALA A 170 1.53 -27.93 -1.98
CA ALA A 170 0.62 -27.37 -2.98
C ALA A 170 1.36 -26.81 -4.20
N GLY A 171 2.61 -26.39 -4.02
CA GLY A 171 3.45 -25.74 -5.02
C GLY A 171 4.22 -26.72 -5.94
N ILE A 172 3.81 -27.98 -6.04
CA ILE A 172 4.42 -28.92 -6.97
C ILE A 172 4.07 -28.50 -8.40
N VAL A 173 5.09 -28.32 -9.23
CA VAL A 173 4.97 -27.85 -10.63
C VAL A 173 5.76 -28.78 -11.53
N SER A 174 5.13 -29.25 -12.60
CA SER A 174 5.81 -29.99 -13.67
C SER A 174 6.43 -29.04 -14.69
N GLU A 175 7.38 -29.54 -15.46
CA GLU A 175 7.95 -28.80 -16.60
C GLU A 175 6.88 -28.42 -17.63
N GLU A 176 5.93 -29.31 -17.88
CA GLU A 176 4.86 -29.08 -18.84
C GLU A 176 3.93 -27.95 -18.37
N GLU A 177 3.56 -27.90 -17.08
CA GLU A 177 2.80 -26.77 -16.51
C GLU A 177 3.55 -25.44 -16.67
N ALA A 178 4.87 -25.44 -16.46
CA ALA A 178 5.68 -24.24 -16.64
C ALA A 178 5.72 -23.80 -18.11
N ARG A 179 5.82 -24.75 -19.02
CA ARG A 179 5.79 -24.53 -20.47
C ARG A 179 4.43 -23.97 -20.94
N GLU A 180 3.34 -24.58 -20.51
CA GLU A 180 1.99 -24.10 -20.82
C GLU A 180 1.77 -22.68 -20.31
N ALA A 181 2.16 -22.41 -19.07
CA ALA A 181 2.06 -21.07 -18.52
C ALA A 181 2.90 -20.04 -19.29
N TYR A 182 4.12 -20.42 -19.69
CA TYR A 182 4.96 -19.58 -20.54
C TYR A 182 4.30 -19.27 -21.88
N LEU A 183 3.76 -20.30 -22.55
CA LEU A 183 3.05 -20.14 -23.82
C LEU A 183 1.86 -19.19 -23.66
N MET A 184 1.01 -19.43 -22.67
CA MET A 184 -0.18 -18.60 -22.40
C MET A 184 0.15 -17.14 -22.08
N GLU A 185 1.22 -16.88 -21.33
CA GLU A 185 1.59 -15.52 -20.91
C GLU A 185 2.40 -14.75 -21.96
N ASN A 186 3.00 -15.44 -22.95
CA ASN A 186 3.85 -14.81 -23.96
C ASN A 186 3.32 -14.92 -25.38
N GLU A 187 2.20 -15.62 -25.61
CA GLU A 187 1.48 -15.56 -26.89
C GLU A 187 1.11 -14.11 -27.19
N LYS A 188 1.42 -13.68 -28.42
CA LYS A 188 1.05 -12.35 -28.90
C LYS A 188 0.00 -12.46 -29.98
N VAL A 189 -0.86 -11.46 -30.03
CA VAL A 189 -1.88 -11.31 -31.07
C VAL A 189 -1.80 -9.93 -31.69
N ASN A 190 -2.18 -9.86 -32.96
CA ASN A 190 -2.47 -8.61 -33.67
C ASN A 190 -3.96 -8.56 -33.96
N ILE A 191 -4.59 -7.45 -33.70
CA ILE A 191 -6.04 -7.25 -33.88
C ILE A 191 -6.24 -6.07 -34.83
N GLU A 192 -7.15 -6.24 -35.77
CA GLU A 192 -7.75 -5.13 -36.51
C GLU A 192 -8.94 -4.60 -35.71
N TYR A 193 -9.16 -3.29 -35.77
CA TYR A 193 -10.30 -2.69 -35.11
C TYR A 193 -10.89 -1.51 -35.88
N ILE A 194 -12.20 -1.28 -35.65
CA ILE A 194 -12.90 -0.05 -36.00
C ILE A 194 -13.22 0.67 -34.70
N LYS A 195 -12.85 1.94 -34.59
CA LYS A 195 -13.16 2.78 -33.42
C LYS A 195 -14.33 3.69 -33.74
N VAL A 196 -15.38 3.63 -32.91
CA VAL A 196 -16.54 4.50 -32.96
C VAL A 196 -16.42 5.48 -31.80
N GLU A 197 -15.97 6.70 -32.11
CA GLU A 197 -15.72 7.72 -31.09
C GLU A 197 -17.03 8.44 -30.72
N GLN A 198 -17.41 8.39 -29.41
CA GLN A 198 -18.57 9.11 -28.90
C GLN A 198 -18.57 10.59 -29.27
N ARG A 199 -17.40 11.25 -29.22
CA ARG A 199 -17.26 12.66 -29.52
C ARG A 199 -17.71 13.05 -30.95
N GLY A 200 -17.65 12.11 -31.89
CA GLY A 200 -18.09 12.33 -33.28
C GLY A 200 -19.60 12.65 -33.38
N PHE A 201 -20.38 12.18 -32.40
CA PHE A 201 -21.83 12.32 -32.38
C PHE A 201 -22.33 13.51 -31.52
N LEU A 202 -21.45 14.24 -30.82
CA LEU A 202 -21.85 15.37 -29.98
C LEU A 202 -22.49 16.51 -30.80
N GLY A 203 -22.02 16.72 -32.03
CA GLY A 203 -22.59 17.76 -32.93
C GLY A 203 -23.96 17.39 -33.51
N GLU A 204 -24.28 16.11 -33.58
CA GLU A 204 -25.54 15.56 -34.08
C GLU A 204 -26.60 15.39 -32.98
N SER A 205 -26.16 15.53 -31.69
CA SER A 205 -27.03 15.32 -30.53
C SER A 205 -27.78 16.61 -30.18
N GLU A 206 -28.82 16.91 -30.96
CA GLU A 206 -29.71 17.99 -30.63
C GLU A 206 -30.50 17.68 -29.34
N VAL A 207 -30.70 18.71 -28.50
CA VAL A 207 -31.44 18.63 -27.25
C VAL A 207 -32.61 19.58 -27.33
N THR A 208 -33.81 19.05 -27.22
CA THR A 208 -35.03 19.85 -27.17
C THR A 208 -35.29 20.36 -25.74
N PRO A 209 -36.03 21.48 -25.58
CA PRO A 209 -36.41 21.96 -24.24
C PRO A 209 -37.16 20.92 -23.40
N ALA A 210 -38.01 20.13 -24.01
CA ALA A 210 -38.76 19.08 -23.31
C ALA A 210 -37.86 17.97 -22.78
N GLU A 211 -36.91 17.48 -23.57
CA GLU A 211 -35.92 16.46 -23.13
C GLU A 211 -35.01 17.00 -22.03
N LEU A 212 -34.68 18.28 -22.06
CA LEU A 212 -33.85 18.92 -21.05
C LEU A 212 -34.60 19.02 -19.72
N GLU A 213 -35.88 19.33 -19.72
CA GLU A 213 -36.74 19.36 -18.54
C GLU A 213 -36.92 17.94 -17.96
N GLU A 214 -37.20 16.96 -18.82
CA GLU A 214 -37.34 15.56 -18.42
C GLU A 214 -36.03 15.03 -17.79
N TYR A 215 -34.89 15.19 -18.47
CA TYR A 215 -33.60 14.74 -17.96
C TYR A 215 -33.24 15.43 -16.64
N PHE A 216 -33.48 16.72 -16.50
CA PHE A 216 -33.25 17.43 -15.26
C PHE A 216 -34.16 16.93 -14.14
N SER A 217 -35.43 16.66 -14.42
CA SER A 217 -36.37 16.14 -13.45
C SER A 217 -35.93 14.80 -12.89
N ASP A 218 -35.50 13.90 -13.78
CA ASP A 218 -35.08 12.52 -13.42
C ASP A 218 -33.73 12.48 -12.69
N HIS A 219 -32.84 13.44 -12.99
CA HIS A 219 -31.48 13.49 -12.47
C HIS A 219 -31.23 14.71 -11.55
N ARG A 220 -32.29 15.29 -10.99
CA ARG A 220 -32.22 16.55 -10.22
C ARG A 220 -31.24 16.50 -9.06
N GLU A 221 -31.12 15.34 -8.41
CA GLU A 221 -30.17 15.12 -7.32
C GLU A 221 -28.70 15.18 -7.76
N ASP A 222 -28.38 14.78 -9.00
CA ASP A 222 -27.02 14.80 -9.55
C ASP A 222 -26.53 16.23 -9.77
N PHE A 223 -27.46 17.18 -9.91
CA PHE A 223 -27.21 18.61 -10.04
C PHE A 223 -27.27 19.36 -8.72
N ARG A 224 -27.42 18.67 -7.60
CA ARG A 224 -27.49 19.28 -6.27
C ARG A 224 -26.30 20.22 -6.03
N ILE A 225 -26.59 21.47 -5.67
CA ILE A 225 -25.59 22.43 -5.22
C ILE A 225 -25.16 22.00 -3.81
N PRO A 226 -23.88 21.68 -3.61
CA PRO A 226 -23.42 21.21 -2.31
C PRO A 226 -23.45 22.31 -1.26
N GLU A 227 -23.46 21.92 0.00
CA GLU A 227 -23.28 22.80 1.13
C GLU A 227 -21.97 23.58 0.99
N LYS A 228 -22.01 24.92 1.23
CA LYS A 228 -20.85 25.80 1.24
C LYS A 228 -20.74 26.52 2.58
N ALA A 229 -19.52 26.78 2.99
CA ALA A 229 -19.26 27.50 4.22
C ALA A 229 -18.15 28.54 4.03
N ASN A 230 -18.27 29.65 4.76
CA ASN A 230 -17.25 30.69 4.85
C ASN A 230 -16.78 30.76 6.31
N PHE A 231 -15.47 30.86 6.52
CA PHE A 231 -14.85 30.90 7.84
C PHE A 231 -13.91 32.07 7.98
N GLN A 232 -13.91 32.64 9.17
CA GLN A 232 -12.77 33.39 9.68
C GLN A 232 -11.83 32.43 10.41
N TYR A 233 -10.52 32.66 10.33
CA TYR A 233 -9.57 31.83 11.03
C TYR A 233 -8.35 32.59 11.54
N LEU A 234 -7.80 32.09 12.65
CA LEU A 234 -6.49 32.45 13.19
C LEU A 234 -5.52 31.31 12.90
N VAL A 235 -4.25 31.66 12.65
CA VAL A 235 -3.19 30.67 12.45
C VAL A 235 -1.99 30.98 13.33
N PHE A 236 -1.61 29.99 14.16
CA PHE A 236 -0.43 29.99 15.00
C PHE A 236 0.64 29.14 14.31
N ARG A 237 1.57 29.83 13.63
CA ARG A 237 2.63 29.15 12.86
C ARG A 237 3.80 28.83 13.75
N SER A 238 4.16 27.54 13.83
CA SER A 238 5.29 27.11 14.68
C SER A 238 6.58 27.89 14.39
N LYS A 239 6.83 28.26 13.13
CA LYS A 239 7.99 29.06 12.72
C LYS A 239 8.06 30.44 13.41
N ASP A 240 6.92 31.04 13.74
CA ASP A 240 6.86 32.39 14.34
C ASP A 240 7.31 32.36 15.80
N TYR A 241 7.27 31.19 16.43
CA TYR A 241 7.71 30.94 17.81
C TYR A 241 9.17 30.53 17.93
N ARG A 242 9.88 30.21 16.84
CA ARG A 242 11.30 29.78 16.88
C ARG A 242 12.23 30.77 17.61
N LYS A 243 11.96 32.07 17.48
CA LYS A 243 12.75 33.12 18.16
C LYS A 243 12.47 33.24 19.66
N LYS A 244 11.33 32.69 20.10
CA LYS A 244 10.91 32.70 21.51
C LYS A 244 11.40 31.48 22.30
N VAL A 245 12.01 30.50 21.57
CA VAL A 245 12.49 29.26 22.17
C VAL A 245 14.00 29.34 22.38
N ASP A 246 14.41 29.09 23.61
CA ASP A 246 15.82 28.93 23.97
C ASP A 246 16.11 27.46 24.30
N ILE A 247 17.14 26.90 23.66
CA ILE A 247 17.56 25.52 23.83
C ILE A 247 18.85 25.48 24.62
N SER A 248 18.78 24.96 25.84
CA SER A 248 19.94 24.88 26.70
C SER A 248 20.94 23.81 26.21
N PRO A 249 22.24 23.99 26.49
CA PRO A 249 23.28 23.02 26.17
C PRO A 249 23.01 21.62 26.75
N GLU A 250 22.37 21.55 27.94
CA GLU A 250 22.02 20.30 28.61
C GLU A 250 20.94 19.53 27.82
N LYS A 251 19.94 20.22 27.24
CA LYS A 251 18.94 19.60 26.36
C LYS A 251 19.59 19.04 25.10
N ILE A 252 20.52 19.76 24.48
CA ILE A 252 21.24 19.31 23.30
C ILE A 252 22.04 18.04 23.62
N LYS A 253 22.76 18.05 24.75
CA LYS A 253 23.53 16.90 25.21
C LYS A 253 22.64 15.69 25.49
N ALA A 254 21.54 15.89 26.23
CA ALA A 254 20.58 14.82 26.53
C ALA A 254 19.96 14.21 25.25
N TYR A 255 19.63 15.05 24.26
CA TYR A 255 19.12 14.57 22.97
C TYR A 255 20.17 13.74 22.23
N TYR A 256 21.42 14.21 22.18
CA TYR A 256 22.52 13.50 21.55
C TYR A 256 22.75 12.13 22.20
N GLU A 257 22.80 12.07 23.54
CA GLU A 257 23.02 10.83 24.28
C GLU A 257 21.85 9.84 24.10
N ALA A 258 20.63 10.35 24.06
CA ALA A 258 19.43 9.52 23.83
C ALA A 258 19.32 8.97 22.41
N ASN A 259 19.89 9.67 21.41
CA ASN A 259 19.78 9.31 19.99
C ASN A 259 21.16 9.08 19.35
N ILE A 260 22.14 8.59 20.10
CA ILE A 260 23.53 8.49 19.65
C ILE A 260 23.69 7.64 18.36
N ASP A 261 22.81 6.64 18.19
CA ASP A 261 22.82 5.76 17.02
C ASP A 261 22.43 6.49 15.72
N ASP A 262 21.65 7.57 15.80
CA ASP A 262 21.27 8.40 14.64
C ASP A 262 22.45 9.21 14.10
N PHE A 263 23.50 9.34 14.90
CA PHE A 263 24.72 10.09 14.58
C PHE A 263 25.89 9.18 14.15
N VAL A 264 25.64 7.88 13.94
CA VAL A 264 26.63 6.95 13.43
C VAL A 264 26.73 7.09 11.91
N ILE A 265 27.89 7.52 11.43
CA ILE A 265 28.26 7.43 10.01
C ILE A 265 28.79 6.02 9.78
N GLN A 266 28.08 5.24 8.98
CA GLN A 266 28.50 3.88 8.65
C GLN A 266 29.82 3.87 7.88
N GLU A 267 30.56 2.77 7.99
CA GLU A 267 31.73 2.49 7.16
C GLU A 267 31.38 2.64 5.68
N GLN A 268 32.21 3.36 4.93
CA GLN A 268 32.06 3.56 3.49
C GLN A 268 33.38 3.25 2.78
N VAL A 269 33.24 2.61 1.63
CA VAL A 269 34.38 2.37 0.74
C VAL A 269 34.16 3.09 -0.59
N ARG A 270 35.26 3.63 -1.14
CA ARG A 270 35.31 4.12 -2.52
C ARG A 270 36.08 3.13 -3.36
N ALA A 271 35.40 2.58 -4.37
CA ALA A 271 36.01 1.58 -5.22
C ALA A 271 35.81 1.91 -6.71
N ARG A 272 36.77 1.42 -7.50
CA ARG A 272 36.61 1.28 -8.95
C ARG A 272 36.32 -0.17 -9.29
N HIS A 273 35.59 -0.42 -10.36
CA HIS A 273 35.36 -1.77 -10.84
C HIS A 273 35.45 -1.90 -12.35
N ILE A 274 35.80 -3.10 -12.80
CA ILE A 274 35.69 -3.55 -14.17
C ILE A 274 34.65 -4.69 -14.17
N LEU A 275 33.62 -4.57 -14.98
CA LEU A 275 32.58 -5.60 -15.14
C LEU A 275 32.71 -6.23 -16.51
N ILE A 276 32.87 -7.53 -16.56
CA ILE A 276 32.67 -8.35 -17.74
C ILE A 276 31.30 -9.02 -17.59
N LYS A 277 30.34 -8.56 -18.35
CA LYS A 277 28.95 -9.04 -18.27
C LYS A 277 28.84 -10.51 -18.67
N VAL A 278 27.99 -11.21 -17.95
CA VAL A 278 27.57 -12.57 -18.31
C VAL A 278 26.05 -12.57 -18.23
N PRO A 279 25.35 -12.77 -19.36
CA PRO A 279 23.91 -12.92 -19.34
C PRO A 279 23.47 -14.06 -18.41
N PRO A 280 22.29 -13.97 -17.78
CA PRO A 280 21.80 -15.02 -16.88
C PRO A 280 21.64 -16.38 -17.58
N ASP A 281 21.43 -16.38 -18.89
CA ASP A 281 21.21 -17.52 -19.77
C ASP A 281 22.46 -17.96 -20.54
N ALA A 282 23.63 -17.43 -20.17
CA ALA A 282 24.89 -17.78 -20.85
C ALA A 282 25.26 -19.26 -20.61
N ASP A 283 25.65 -19.93 -21.68
CA ASP A 283 26.18 -21.29 -21.61
C ASP A 283 27.53 -21.33 -20.86
N SER A 284 27.92 -22.53 -20.42
CA SER A 284 29.16 -22.71 -19.63
C SER A 284 30.41 -22.23 -20.37
N LYS A 285 30.43 -22.27 -21.69
CA LYS A 285 31.57 -21.83 -22.51
C LYS A 285 31.71 -20.30 -22.45
N LYS A 286 30.61 -19.57 -22.63
CA LYS A 286 30.61 -18.10 -22.53
C LYS A 286 30.94 -17.62 -21.10
N VAL A 287 30.48 -18.35 -20.08
CA VAL A 287 30.84 -18.06 -18.68
C VAL A 287 32.34 -18.20 -18.48
N GLU A 288 32.97 -19.26 -18.99
CA GLU A 288 34.42 -19.49 -18.86
C GLU A 288 35.24 -18.50 -19.68
N GLU A 289 34.80 -18.16 -20.91
CA GLU A 289 35.42 -17.11 -21.73
C GLU A 289 35.40 -15.75 -21.01
N ALA A 290 34.29 -15.36 -20.39
CA ALA A 290 34.17 -14.13 -19.63
C ALA A 290 35.05 -14.13 -18.37
N ARG A 291 35.16 -15.29 -17.70
CA ARG A 291 36.06 -15.47 -16.56
C ARG A 291 37.51 -15.31 -16.96
N THR A 292 37.94 -16.02 -18.01
CA THR A 292 39.30 -15.95 -18.53
C THR A 292 39.67 -14.50 -18.90
N ARG A 293 38.77 -13.78 -19.59
CA ARG A 293 38.94 -12.37 -19.94
C ARG A 293 39.07 -11.48 -18.70
N ALA A 294 38.31 -11.72 -17.64
CA ALA A 294 38.42 -11.00 -16.39
C ALA A 294 39.77 -11.29 -15.69
N GLU A 295 40.24 -12.55 -15.70
CA GLU A 295 41.52 -12.95 -15.13
C GLU A 295 42.70 -12.32 -15.88
N GLU A 296 42.66 -12.23 -17.23
CA GLU A 296 43.64 -11.53 -18.05
C GLU A 296 43.73 -10.04 -17.71
N ILE A 297 42.57 -9.38 -17.56
CA ILE A 297 42.51 -7.96 -17.19
C ILE A 297 43.05 -7.77 -15.77
N LEU A 298 42.70 -8.64 -14.83
CA LEU A 298 43.23 -8.63 -13.47
C LEU A 298 44.78 -8.78 -13.47
N ALA A 299 45.30 -9.69 -14.29
CA ALA A 299 46.74 -9.88 -14.41
C ALA A 299 47.46 -8.62 -14.95
N ARG A 300 46.84 -7.87 -15.85
CA ARG A 300 47.36 -6.57 -16.35
C ARG A 300 47.31 -5.51 -15.27
N ALA A 301 46.20 -5.38 -14.54
CA ALA A 301 46.11 -4.46 -13.40
C ALA A 301 47.16 -4.76 -12.33
N LYS A 302 47.43 -6.04 -12.03
CA LYS A 302 48.48 -6.48 -11.10
C LYS A 302 49.89 -6.17 -11.58
N ARG A 303 50.12 -6.07 -12.90
CA ARG A 303 51.41 -5.62 -13.47
C ARG A 303 51.59 -4.11 -13.47
N GLY A 304 50.63 -3.34 -12.96
CA GLY A 304 50.73 -1.89 -12.81
C GLY A 304 50.10 -1.09 -13.96
N GLU A 305 49.35 -1.71 -14.87
CA GLU A 305 48.57 -0.93 -15.85
C GLU A 305 47.51 -0.10 -15.10
N ASP A 306 47.28 1.12 -15.61
CA ASP A 306 46.32 2.02 -14.97
C ASP A 306 44.91 1.42 -14.96
N PHE A 307 44.33 1.23 -13.76
CA PHE A 307 43.06 0.58 -13.57
C PHE A 307 41.91 1.37 -14.21
N ALA A 308 41.97 2.71 -14.18
CA ALA A 308 40.94 3.54 -14.79
C ALA A 308 40.91 3.37 -16.32
N SER A 309 42.09 3.36 -16.95
CA SER A 309 42.23 3.09 -18.39
C SER A 309 41.76 1.68 -18.78
N LEU A 310 42.07 0.69 -17.95
CA LEU A 310 41.57 -0.67 -18.14
C LEU A 310 40.03 -0.72 -18.03
N ALA A 311 39.47 0.01 -17.07
CA ALA A 311 38.02 0.09 -16.89
C ALA A 311 37.33 0.77 -18.09
N GLU A 312 37.86 1.88 -18.57
CA GLU A 312 37.36 2.58 -19.75
C GLU A 312 37.37 1.71 -21.00
N LYS A 313 38.40 0.90 -21.16
CA LYS A 313 38.62 0.07 -22.36
C LYS A 313 37.82 -1.26 -22.32
N TYR A 314 37.71 -1.88 -21.15
CA TYR A 314 37.23 -3.27 -21.05
C TYR A 314 36.00 -3.44 -20.23
N SER A 315 35.62 -2.47 -19.37
CA SER A 315 34.42 -2.61 -18.55
C SER A 315 33.16 -2.43 -19.38
N GLU A 316 32.22 -3.35 -19.19
CA GLU A 316 30.88 -3.31 -19.76
C GLU A 316 29.85 -2.74 -18.77
N GLY A 317 30.35 -2.21 -17.63
CA GLY A 317 29.53 -1.57 -16.61
C GLY A 317 29.17 -0.13 -16.93
N PRO A 318 28.15 0.43 -16.26
CA PRO A 318 27.69 1.80 -16.52
C PRO A 318 28.72 2.88 -16.14
N THR A 319 29.68 2.56 -15.29
CA THR A 319 30.73 3.48 -14.85
C THR A 319 32.04 3.38 -15.67
N ALA A 320 32.07 2.56 -16.74
CA ALA A 320 33.23 2.37 -17.59
C ALA A 320 33.87 3.70 -18.02
N LYS A 321 33.06 4.63 -18.60
CA LYS A 321 33.53 5.97 -19.06
C LYS A 321 34.05 6.89 -17.95
N LYS A 322 33.89 6.51 -16.68
CA LYS A 322 34.44 7.21 -15.51
C LYS A 322 35.59 6.44 -14.88
N GLY A 323 36.25 5.57 -15.66
CA GLY A 323 37.32 4.71 -15.15
C GLY A 323 36.85 3.73 -14.08
N GLY A 324 35.59 3.31 -14.15
CA GLY A 324 35.01 2.37 -13.21
C GLY A 324 34.65 2.93 -11.83
N ASP A 325 34.78 4.24 -11.58
CA ASP A 325 34.57 4.85 -10.26
C ASP A 325 33.11 4.78 -9.82
N LEU A 326 32.85 4.18 -8.65
CA LEU A 326 31.55 4.03 -8.01
C LEU A 326 31.26 5.11 -6.96
N GLY A 327 32.26 5.94 -6.63
CA GLY A 327 32.21 6.84 -5.48
C GLY A 327 32.20 6.10 -4.16
N TYR A 328 31.88 6.81 -3.06
CA TYR A 328 31.70 6.18 -1.75
C TYR A 328 30.33 5.51 -1.63
N PHE A 329 30.33 4.31 -1.08
CA PHE A 329 29.09 3.59 -0.78
C PHE A 329 29.22 2.83 0.56
N PRO A 330 28.12 2.81 1.37
CA PRO A 330 28.05 2.01 2.59
C PRO A 330 27.67 0.56 2.26
N ARG A 331 27.69 -0.31 3.28
CA ARG A 331 27.13 -1.67 3.18
C ARG A 331 25.64 -1.63 2.85
N GLY A 332 25.15 -2.67 2.16
CA GLY A 332 23.74 -2.79 1.72
C GLY A 332 23.41 -2.08 0.40
N ARG A 333 24.38 -1.44 -0.26
CA ARG A 333 24.17 -0.75 -1.56
C ARG A 333 24.53 -1.59 -2.77
N MET A 334 25.41 -2.55 -2.60
CA MET A 334 25.90 -3.42 -3.69
C MET A 334 25.43 -4.86 -3.47
N VAL A 335 25.47 -5.66 -4.53
CA VAL A 335 25.19 -7.09 -4.40
C VAL A 335 26.20 -7.77 -3.49
N LYS A 336 25.74 -8.71 -2.67
CA LYS A 336 26.51 -9.28 -1.56
C LYS A 336 27.93 -9.73 -1.93
N GLY A 337 28.12 -10.47 -3.01
CA GLY A 337 29.44 -10.93 -3.43
C GLY A 337 30.42 -9.81 -3.79
N PHE A 338 29.91 -8.72 -4.40
CA PHE A 338 30.69 -7.52 -4.69
C PHE A 338 31.03 -6.77 -3.41
N GLU A 339 30.06 -6.59 -2.54
CA GLU A 339 30.21 -5.87 -1.28
C GLU A 339 31.22 -6.55 -0.37
N ASP A 340 31.05 -7.85 -0.13
CA ASP A 340 31.97 -8.63 0.71
C ASP A 340 33.42 -8.52 0.21
N ALA A 341 33.62 -8.57 -1.12
CA ALA A 341 34.94 -8.41 -1.72
C ALA A 341 35.48 -6.97 -1.54
N ALA A 342 34.69 -5.93 -1.82
CA ALA A 342 35.13 -4.55 -1.72
C ALA A 342 35.53 -4.16 -0.29
N PHE A 343 34.72 -4.57 0.70
CA PHE A 343 34.99 -4.27 2.12
C PHE A 343 36.08 -5.14 2.77
N SER A 344 36.53 -6.21 2.08
CA SER A 344 37.67 -7.00 2.54
C SER A 344 39.04 -6.45 2.12
N LEU A 345 39.06 -5.50 1.17
CA LEU A 345 40.28 -4.92 0.62
C LEU A 345 40.78 -3.77 1.49
N LYS A 346 42.08 -3.53 1.41
CA LYS A 346 42.72 -2.29 1.88
C LYS A 346 42.84 -1.27 0.73
N PRO A 347 42.90 0.05 1.03
CA PRO A 347 43.11 1.05 0.01
C PRO A 347 44.34 0.74 -0.87
N GLY A 348 44.12 0.78 -2.19
CA GLY A 348 45.10 0.40 -3.21
C GLY A 348 45.05 -1.08 -3.64
N GLU A 349 44.41 -1.96 -2.88
CA GLU A 349 44.33 -3.41 -3.21
C GLU A 349 43.32 -3.73 -4.32
N LEU A 350 43.64 -4.81 -5.04
CA LEU A 350 42.78 -5.41 -6.07
C LEU A 350 42.13 -6.69 -5.54
N SER A 351 40.85 -6.89 -5.82
CA SER A 351 40.18 -8.15 -5.54
C SER A 351 40.68 -9.30 -6.44
N SER A 352 40.37 -10.52 -6.08
CA SER A 352 40.26 -11.60 -7.07
C SER A 352 39.10 -11.32 -8.04
N VAL A 353 38.93 -12.14 -9.06
CA VAL A 353 37.72 -12.10 -9.92
C VAL A 353 36.51 -12.52 -9.11
N VAL A 354 35.53 -11.63 -8.96
CA VAL A 354 34.31 -11.81 -8.14
C VAL A 354 33.11 -12.11 -9.06
N ARG A 355 32.46 -13.24 -8.86
CA ARG A 355 31.23 -13.59 -9.61
C ARG A 355 30.00 -12.98 -8.91
N THR A 356 29.15 -12.32 -9.70
CA THR A 356 27.83 -11.84 -9.28
C THR A 356 26.78 -12.19 -10.34
N GLN A 357 25.53 -11.90 -10.09
CA GLN A 357 24.45 -12.06 -11.07
C GLN A 357 24.64 -11.24 -12.36
N PHE A 358 25.49 -10.22 -12.34
CA PHE A 358 25.74 -9.37 -13.51
C PHE A 358 26.94 -9.83 -14.37
N GLY A 359 27.78 -10.68 -13.82
CA GLY A 359 29.00 -11.11 -14.49
C GLY A 359 30.19 -11.24 -13.54
N PHE A 360 31.40 -11.07 -14.08
CA PHE A 360 32.65 -11.09 -13.34
C PHE A 360 33.15 -9.67 -13.10
N HIS A 361 33.51 -9.40 -11.86
CA HIS A 361 34.01 -8.10 -11.44
C HIS A 361 35.49 -8.19 -11.00
N ILE A 362 36.23 -7.17 -11.31
CA ILE A 362 37.53 -6.86 -10.70
C ILE A 362 37.34 -5.55 -9.96
N ILE A 363 37.69 -5.51 -8.68
CA ILE A 363 37.43 -4.37 -7.80
C ILE A 363 38.78 -3.85 -7.32
N LYS A 364 38.99 -2.52 -7.39
CA LYS A 364 40.08 -1.83 -6.77
C LYS A 364 39.55 -0.90 -5.69
N LEU A 365 40.00 -1.08 -4.46
CA LEU A 365 39.64 -0.16 -3.40
C LEU A 365 40.52 1.10 -3.49
N GLU A 366 39.91 2.26 -3.61
CA GLU A 366 40.58 3.55 -3.67
C GLU A 366 40.79 4.17 -2.28
N ASP A 367 39.70 4.12 -1.46
CA ASP A 367 39.71 4.71 -0.12
C ASP A 367 38.68 4.04 0.78
N MET A 368 38.84 4.18 2.10
CA MET A 368 37.94 3.64 3.10
C MET A 368 37.74 4.67 4.21
N LYS A 369 36.49 4.98 4.50
CA LYS A 369 36.08 5.77 5.65
C LYS A 369 35.53 4.83 6.71
N GLN A 370 36.17 4.78 7.85
CA GLN A 370 35.75 3.96 8.98
C GLN A 370 34.43 4.44 9.57
N GLU A 371 33.66 3.52 10.10
CA GLU A 371 32.50 3.84 10.93
C GLU A 371 32.92 4.75 12.08
N ARG A 372 32.20 5.83 12.27
CA ARG A 372 32.38 6.71 13.41
C ARG A 372 31.10 7.34 13.86
N THR A 373 30.97 7.59 15.14
CA THR A 373 29.92 8.45 15.68
C THR A 373 30.35 9.91 15.52
N GLN A 374 29.49 10.72 14.92
CA GLN A 374 29.70 12.17 14.86
C GLN A 374 29.72 12.72 16.29
N SER A 375 30.68 13.59 16.59
CA SER A 375 30.75 14.21 17.90
C SER A 375 29.57 15.17 18.15
N LEU A 376 29.27 15.44 19.40
CA LEU A 376 28.24 16.41 19.77
C LEU A 376 28.47 17.78 19.12
N ASP A 377 29.74 18.21 18.97
CA ASP A 377 30.04 19.50 18.37
C ASP A 377 29.74 19.53 16.87
N GLU A 378 29.95 18.40 16.16
CA GLU A 378 29.64 18.30 14.73
C GLU A 378 28.12 18.40 14.47
N VAL A 379 27.29 17.84 15.35
CA VAL A 379 25.85 17.76 15.17
C VAL A 379 25.05 18.77 16.01
N ARG A 380 25.73 19.54 16.86
CA ARG A 380 25.11 20.51 17.80
C ARG A 380 24.09 21.41 17.12
N LYS A 381 24.44 22.05 15.99
CA LYS A 381 23.55 22.97 15.28
C LYS A 381 22.31 22.26 14.70
N SER A 382 22.49 21.03 14.23
CA SER A 382 21.38 20.22 13.72
C SER A 382 20.42 19.82 14.84
N ILE A 383 20.96 19.37 15.97
CA ILE A 383 20.16 19.00 17.15
C ILE A 383 19.44 20.23 17.69
N GLU A 384 20.13 21.36 17.83
CA GLU A 384 19.53 22.61 18.29
C GLU A 384 18.39 23.05 17.38
N SER A 385 18.55 22.96 16.05
CA SER A 385 17.48 23.27 15.10
C SER A 385 16.29 22.34 15.27
N THR A 386 16.54 21.04 15.41
CA THR A 386 15.48 20.03 15.62
C THR A 386 14.69 20.27 16.90
N LEU A 387 15.41 20.48 18.01
CA LEU A 387 14.78 20.78 19.31
C LEU A 387 14.01 22.09 19.28
N ARG A 388 14.57 23.12 18.63
CA ARG A 388 13.91 24.42 18.46
C ARG A 388 12.63 24.30 17.65
N ASP A 389 12.59 23.45 16.62
CA ASP A 389 11.38 23.19 15.86
C ASP A 389 10.33 22.44 16.68
N GLN A 390 10.75 21.47 17.48
CA GLN A 390 9.84 20.73 18.38
C GLN A 390 9.24 21.65 19.45
N GLU A 391 10.07 22.40 20.15
CA GLU A 391 9.64 23.30 21.22
C GLU A 391 8.78 24.46 20.67
N SER A 392 9.10 24.99 19.50
CA SER A 392 8.31 26.04 18.87
C SER A 392 6.93 25.55 18.43
N ARG A 393 6.83 24.27 18.02
CA ARG A 393 5.52 23.64 17.74
C ARG A 393 4.68 23.52 19.02
N VAL A 394 5.27 23.04 20.12
CA VAL A 394 4.57 22.95 21.43
C VAL A 394 4.13 24.33 21.91
N LEU A 395 4.98 25.35 21.74
CA LEU A 395 4.63 26.71 22.13
C LEU A 395 3.51 27.30 21.26
N ALA A 396 3.50 27.02 19.96
CA ALA A 396 2.42 27.43 19.07
C ALA A 396 1.09 26.74 19.42
N GLU A 397 1.13 25.44 19.72
CA GLU A 397 -0.01 24.65 20.20
C GLU A 397 -0.62 25.26 21.46
N ARG A 398 0.21 25.47 22.48
CA ARG A 398 -0.23 26.08 23.75
C ARG A 398 -0.82 27.47 23.54
N SER A 399 -0.18 28.32 22.71
CA SER A 399 -0.72 29.65 22.40
C SER A 399 -2.07 29.57 21.68
N ALA A 400 -2.26 28.58 20.79
CA ALA A 400 -3.54 28.35 20.14
C ALA A 400 -4.63 27.90 21.15
N GLU A 401 -4.27 27.01 22.09
CA GLU A 401 -5.18 26.60 23.17
C GLU A 401 -5.59 27.76 24.07
N GLU A 402 -4.64 28.57 24.52
CA GLU A 402 -4.90 29.77 25.34
C GLU A 402 -5.79 30.76 24.56
N ALA A 403 -5.51 30.99 23.29
CA ALA A 403 -6.32 31.84 22.41
C ALA A 403 -7.73 31.28 22.24
N PHE A 404 -7.88 29.97 22.09
CA PHE A 404 -9.19 29.32 22.02
C PHE A 404 -10.02 29.56 23.27
N TYR A 405 -9.44 29.40 24.46
CA TYR A 405 -10.14 29.67 25.71
C TYR A 405 -10.57 31.15 25.84
N THR A 406 -9.74 32.10 25.38
CA THR A 406 -10.09 33.53 25.35
C THR A 406 -11.24 33.77 24.37
N LEU A 407 -11.17 33.21 23.16
CA LEU A 407 -12.22 33.29 22.14
C LEU A 407 -13.54 32.68 22.63
N TYR A 408 -13.48 31.55 23.32
CA TYR A 408 -14.67 30.89 23.85
C TYR A 408 -15.43 31.75 24.85
N LYS A 409 -14.71 32.58 25.62
CA LYS A 409 -15.31 33.51 26.60
C LYS A 409 -15.81 34.81 25.97
N ASP A 410 -14.99 35.44 25.15
CA ASP A 410 -15.20 36.80 24.68
C ASP A 410 -15.75 36.87 23.24
N GLY A 411 -15.60 35.87 22.43
CA GLY A 411 -16.05 35.78 21.04
C GLY A 411 -15.37 36.77 20.06
N GLN A 412 -14.36 37.52 20.50
CA GLN A 412 -13.77 38.63 19.73
C GLN A 412 -12.47 38.21 19.01
N MET A 413 -12.57 37.64 17.81
CA MET A 413 -11.40 37.20 17.05
C MET A 413 -10.37 38.31 16.80
N LYS A 414 -10.82 39.53 16.53
CA LYS A 414 -9.91 40.68 16.29
C LYS A 414 -9.05 40.98 17.50
N LYS A 415 -9.65 41.03 18.72
CA LYS A 415 -8.94 41.29 19.96
C LYS A 415 -7.87 40.22 20.23
N VAL A 416 -8.21 38.96 20.06
CA VAL A 416 -7.24 37.87 20.22
C VAL A 416 -6.15 37.93 19.15
N ALA A 417 -6.50 38.27 17.92
CA ALA A 417 -5.51 38.43 16.84
C ALA A 417 -4.50 39.54 17.19
N GLU A 418 -4.95 40.68 17.77
CA GLU A 418 -4.10 41.78 18.20
C GLU A 418 -3.19 41.36 19.39
N GLU A 419 -3.73 40.61 20.35
CA GLU A 419 -2.98 40.10 21.52
C GLU A 419 -1.81 39.17 21.08
N TYR A 420 -2.06 38.30 20.16
CA TYR A 420 -1.04 37.36 19.63
C TYR A 420 -0.23 37.89 18.43
N HIS A 421 -0.49 39.14 18.02
CA HIS A 421 0.14 39.77 16.84
C HIS A 421 0.00 38.95 15.55
N ILE A 422 -1.18 38.36 15.32
CA ILE A 422 -1.56 37.60 14.13
C ILE A 422 -2.75 38.27 13.42
N SER A 423 -3.08 37.81 12.22
CA SER A 423 -4.20 38.35 11.45
C SER A 423 -5.41 37.43 11.50
N VAL A 424 -6.61 38.04 11.49
CA VAL A 424 -7.83 37.32 11.16
C VAL A 424 -7.88 37.17 9.63
N ASN A 425 -8.00 35.95 9.18
CA ASN A 425 -8.09 35.60 7.76
C ASN A 425 -9.49 35.08 7.42
N GLU A 426 -9.86 35.10 6.13
CA GLU A 426 -11.12 34.53 5.63
C GLU A 426 -10.86 33.53 4.53
N THR A 427 -11.66 32.46 4.49
CA THR A 427 -11.55 31.40 3.50
C THR A 427 -12.24 31.76 2.18
N GLY A 428 -13.32 32.56 2.22
CA GLY A 428 -14.36 32.59 1.21
C GLY A 428 -15.24 31.34 1.26
N PHE A 429 -16.27 31.29 0.44
CA PHE A 429 -17.12 30.10 0.34
C PHE A 429 -16.39 28.95 -0.35
N PHE A 430 -16.44 27.78 0.25
CA PHE A 430 -15.95 26.53 -0.32
C PHE A 430 -16.88 25.36 0.06
N SER A 431 -16.87 24.31 -0.75
CA SER A 431 -17.63 23.07 -0.52
C SER A 431 -16.74 22.00 0.09
N ARG A 432 -17.36 20.92 0.63
CA ARG A 432 -16.59 19.75 1.08
C ARG A 432 -15.76 19.19 -0.06
N GLY A 433 -14.48 18.91 0.22
CA GLY A 433 -13.52 18.38 -0.75
C GLY A 433 -12.82 19.45 -1.61
N GLU A 434 -13.26 20.71 -1.57
CA GLU A 434 -12.54 21.81 -2.19
C GLU A 434 -11.34 22.25 -1.34
N ASN A 435 -10.32 22.82 -2.00
CA ASN A 435 -9.17 23.37 -1.31
C ASN A 435 -9.53 24.70 -0.65
N ILE A 436 -9.20 24.83 0.62
CA ILE A 436 -9.40 26.08 1.37
C ILE A 436 -8.25 27.03 1.06
N LYS A 437 -8.56 28.24 0.57
CA LYS A 437 -7.56 29.25 0.24
C LYS A 437 -6.72 29.62 1.47
N GLY A 438 -5.40 29.47 1.35
CA GLY A 438 -4.45 29.84 2.41
C GLY A 438 -4.23 28.77 3.48
N ILE A 439 -4.87 27.61 3.37
CA ILE A 439 -4.73 26.48 4.29
C ILE A 439 -4.29 25.26 3.49
N PRO A 440 -3.26 24.52 3.91
CA PRO A 440 -2.91 23.24 3.30
C PRO A 440 -4.08 22.27 3.39
N ARG A 441 -4.23 21.39 2.39
CA ARG A 441 -5.31 20.39 2.38
C ARG A 441 -5.29 19.53 3.64
N SER A 442 -6.43 19.46 4.31
CA SER A 442 -6.66 18.64 5.49
C SER A 442 -8.13 18.21 5.53
N ASP A 443 -8.35 16.90 5.40
CA ASP A 443 -9.70 16.33 5.48
C ASP A 443 -10.26 16.45 6.91
N GLU A 444 -9.39 16.37 7.93
CA GLU A 444 -9.75 16.58 9.33
C GLU A 444 -10.27 18.01 9.56
N MET A 445 -9.53 19.01 9.07
CA MET A 445 -9.94 20.41 9.16
C MET A 445 -11.26 20.68 8.46
N THR A 446 -11.44 20.12 7.25
CA THR A 446 -12.68 20.23 6.49
C THR A 446 -13.84 19.58 7.26
N SER A 447 -13.63 18.41 7.86
CA SER A 447 -14.64 17.73 8.67
C SER A 447 -15.07 18.55 9.87
N ILE A 448 -14.09 19.10 10.64
CA ILE A 448 -14.35 19.98 11.78
C ILE A 448 -15.09 21.24 11.32
N ALA A 449 -14.62 21.90 10.27
CA ALA A 449 -15.22 23.09 9.73
C ALA A 449 -16.74 22.90 9.46
N PHE A 450 -17.10 21.89 8.71
CA PHE A 450 -18.51 21.65 8.35
C PHE A 450 -19.38 21.09 9.49
N SER A 451 -18.80 20.70 10.62
CA SER A 451 -19.55 20.33 11.84
C SER A 451 -19.98 21.51 12.68
N LEU A 452 -19.35 22.69 12.50
CA LEU A 452 -19.64 23.90 13.27
C LEU A 452 -21.00 24.50 12.90
N LYS A 453 -21.60 25.20 13.87
CA LYS A 453 -22.75 26.07 13.68
C LYS A 453 -22.28 27.52 13.44
N GLU A 454 -23.14 28.34 12.84
CA GLU A 454 -22.82 29.75 12.62
C GLU A 454 -22.46 30.45 13.93
N GLY A 455 -21.35 31.18 13.91
CA GLY A 455 -20.77 31.84 15.08
C GLY A 455 -19.92 30.93 15.97
N GLU A 456 -20.01 29.60 15.84
CA GLU A 456 -19.23 28.65 16.61
C GLU A 456 -17.75 28.64 16.21
N ILE A 457 -16.87 28.39 17.19
CA ILE A 457 -15.43 28.29 16.99
C ILE A 457 -14.95 26.84 17.17
N SER A 458 -13.97 26.43 16.37
CA SER A 458 -13.32 25.13 16.54
C SER A 458 -12.33 25.15 17.70
N THR A 459 -12.04 23.99 18.27
CA THR A 459 -10.77 23.78 18.98
C THR A 459 -9.60 23.99 18.01
N PRO A 460 -8.36 24.21 18.52
CA PRO A 460 -7.18 24.28 17.65
C PRO A 460 -7.02 23.00 16.83
N VAL A 461 -6.87 23.16 15.53
CA VAL A 461 -6.66 22.05 14.56
C VAL A 461 -5.26 22.13 14.00
N GLU A 462 -4.48 21.07 14.12
CA GLU A 462 -3.14 21.04 13.56
C GLU A 462 -3.16 20.69 12.05
N VAL A 463 -2.57 21.57 11.23
CA VAL A 463 -2.34 21.31 9.81
C VAL A 463 -0.92 21.73 9.45
N SER A 464 -0.12 20.78 8.96
CA SER A 464 1.27 21.03 8.56
C SER A 464 2.11 21.72 9.64
N LYS A 465 2.02 21.24 10.87
CA LYS A 465 2.70 21.77 12.07
C LYS A 465 2.29 23.19 12.46
N ASN A 466 1.17 23.71 11.97
CA ASN A 466 0.58 24.97 12.39
C ASN A 466 -0.80 24.70 12.98
N PHE A 467 -1.25 25.56 13.89
CA PHE A 467 -2.51 25.39 14.59
C PHE A 467 -3.50 26.45 14.12
N TYR A 468 -4.70 26.02 13.76
CA TYR A 468 -5.76 26.85 13.22
C TYR A 468 -6.96 26.83 14.16
N ILE A 469 -7.55 28.00 14.39
CA ILE A 469 -8.84 28.14 15.06
C ILE A 469 -9.80 28.72 14.04
N LEU A 470 -10.89 28.02 13.76
CA LEU A 470 -11.91 28.40 12.78
C LEU A 470 -13.12 28.98 13.48
N ARG A 471 -13.77 29.97 12.88
CA ARG A 471 -15.10 30.44 13.23
C ARG A 471 -15.98 30.43 12.01
N LEU A 472 -17.06 29.66 12.04
CA LEU A 472 -18.03 29.68 10.96
C LEU A 472 -18.76 31.01 10.93
N THR A 473 -18.65 31.75 9.83
CA THR A 473 -19.32 33.06 9.63
C THR A 473 -20.63 32.93 8.88
N GLU A 474 -20.68 32.06 7.90
CA GLU A 474 -21.86 31.87 7.05
C GLU A 474 -21.89 30.47 6.47
N LYS A 475 -23.08 29.89 6.40
CA LYS A 475 -23.32 28.54 5.88
C LYS A 475 -24.45 28.55 4.86
N GLN A 476 -24.16 28.16 3.65
CA GLN A 476 -25.16 27.95 2.61
C GLN A 476 -25.53 26.48 2.56
N GLN A 477 -26.78 26.18 2.87
CA GLN A 477 -27.27 24.81 2.88
C GLN A 477 -27.23 24.20 1.47
N SER A 478 -26.98 22.89 1.43
CA SER A 478 -27.15 22.14 0.18
C SER A 478 -28.58 22.24 -0.31
N ARG A 479 -28.76 22.56 -1.58
CA ARG A 479 -30.09 22.70 -2.20
C ARG A 479 -30.16 22.10 -3.59
N LEU A 480 -31.34 21.78 -4.02
CA LEU A 480 -31.60 21.45 -5.42
C LEU A 480 -31.62 22.76 -6.24
N PRO A 481 -30.93 22.80 -7.39
CA PRO A 481 -31.01 23.96 -8.28
C PRO A 481 -32.35 24.02 -9.00
N GLU A 482 -32.67 25.21 -9.51
CA GLU A 482 -33.65 25.35 -10.58
C GLU A 482 -33.00 25.04 -11.93
N LEU A 483 -33.80 24.59 -12.91
CA LEU A 483 -33.27 24.24 -14.24
C LEU A 483 -32.43 25.36 -14.86
N ALA A 484 -32.88 26.62 -14.69
CA ALA A 484 -32.15 27.79 -15.23
C ALA A 484 -30.71 27.90 -14.68
N GLU A 485 -30.47 27.50 -13.43
CA GLU A 485 -29.14 27.54 -12.80
C GLU A 485 -28.23 26.38 -13.27
N ALA A 486 -28.81 25.24 -13.64
CA ALA A 486 -28.08 24.05 -14.05
C ALA A 486 -28.06 23.81 -15.56
N LYS A 487 -28.74 24.65 -16.33
CA LYS A 487 -29.07 24.46 -17.75
C LYS A 487 -27.87 24.04 -18.60
N ASP A 488 -26.77 24.76 -18.54
CA ASP A 488 -25.58 24.46 -19.35
C ASP A 488 -24.98 23.08 -19.00
N LYS A 489 -25.01 22.72 -17.71
CA LYS A 489 -24.51 21.44 -17.23
C LYS A 489 -25.43 20.31 -17.67
N VAL A 490 -26.74 20.48 -17.52
CA VAL A 490 -27.75 19.50 -17.91
C VAL A 490 -27.71 19.27 -19.43
N GLU A 491 -27.65 20.35 -20.23
CA GLU A 491 -27.57 20.26 -21.69
C GLU A 491 -26.29 19.50 -22.13
N LYS A 492 -25.16 19.80 -21.51
CA LYS A 492 -23.90 19.13 -21.81
C LYS A 492 -23.99 17.62 -21.48
N GLU A 493 -24.47 17.26 -20.28
CA GLU A 493 -24.59 15.86 -19.87
C GLU A 493 -25.59 15.10 -20.75
N LEU A 494 -26.71 15.71 -21.11
CA LEU A 494 -27.70 15.10 -21.99
C LEU A 494 -27.16 14.90 -23.42
N LYS A 495 -26.39 15.87 -23.95
CA LYS A 495 -25.69 15.71 -25.23
C LYS A 495 -24.67 14.58 -25.18
N GLU A 496 -23.89 14.50 -24.10
CA GLU A 496 -22.93 13.39 -23.91
C GLU A 496 -23.65 12.04 -23.83
N LYS A 497 -24.79 11.95 -23.14
CA LYS A 497 -25.60 10.74 -23.05
C LYS A 497 -26.14 10.31 -24.43
N LYS A 498 -26.77 11.20 -25.16
CA LYS A 498 -27.27 10.95 -26.52
C LYS A 498 -26.15 10.53 -27.49
N ALA A 499 -25.00 11.20 -27.41
CA ALA A 499 -23.84 10.82 -28.21
C ALA A 499 -23.31 9.42 -27.85
N ALA A 500 -23.36 9.02 -26.58
CA ALA A 500 -22.97 7.67 -26.14
C ALA A 500 -23.93 6.62 -26.68
N GLU A 501 -25.22 6.83 -26.55
CA GLU A 501 -26.28 5.93 -27.07
C GLU A 501 -26.18 5.78 -28.60
N LYS A 502 -25.90 6.87 -29.30
CA LYS A 502 -25.71 6.84 -30.77
C LYS A 502 -24.44 6.07 -31.15
N ALA A 503 -23.34 6.30 -30.43
CA ALA A 503 -22.08 5.57 -30.67
C ALA A 503 -22.24 4.08 -30.44
N GLU A 504 -22.98 3.68 -29.38
CA GLU A 504 -23.32 2.29 -29.07
C GLU A 504 -24.14 1.66 -30.21
N SER A 505 -25.24 2.30 -30.60
CA SER A 505 -26.10 1.82 -31.69
C SER A 505 -25.33 1.64 -33.00
N VAL A 506 -24.48 2.61 -33.37
CA VAL A 506 -23.63 2.52 -34.56
C VAL A 506 -22.62 1.37 -34.44
N ALA A 507 -22.01 1.20 -33.27
CA ALA A 507 -21.06 0.12 -33.05
C ALA A 507 -21.71 -1.27 -33.14
N GLU A 508 -22.93 -1.42 -32.61
CA GLU A 508 -23.70 -2.67 -32.73
C GLU A 508 -24.11 -2.97 -34.17
N GLU A 509 -24.55 -1.96 -34.93
CA GLU A 509 -24.86 -2.07 -36.37
C GLU A 509 -23.63 -2.54 -37.15
N LEU A 510 -22.48 -1.87 -36.97
CA LEU A 510 -21.24 -2.23 -37.63
C LEU A 510 -20.77 -3.64 -37.25
N PHE A 511 -20.89 -4.00 -35.97
CA PHE A 511 -20.54 -5.33 -35.48
C PHE A 511 -21.41 -6.42 -36.12
N ALA A 512 -22.72 -6.20 -36.17
CA ALA A 512 -23.65 -7.14 -36.83
C ALA A 512 -23.32 -7.34 -38.32
N GLU A 513 -22.97 -6.27 -39.03
CA GLU A 513 -22.58 -6.34 -40.44
C GLU A 513 -21.29 -7.13 -40.67
N VAL A 514 -20.25 -6.90 -39.85
CA VAL A 514 -18.97 -7.65 -40.00
C VAL A 514 -19.11 -9.11 -39.59
N LYS A 515 -19.88 -9.38 -38.52
CA LYS A 515 -20.18 -10.75 -38.07
C LYS A 515 -21.05 -11.49 -39.09
N GLY A 516 -21.90 -10.75 -39.84
CA GLY A 516 -22.67 -11.26 -40.98
C GLY A 516 -21.87 -11.53 -42.25
N GLY A 517 -20.54 -11.32 -42.21
CA GLY A 517 -19.61 -11.68 -43.30
C GLY A 517 -19.23 -10.52 -44.24
N LYS A 518 -19.71 -9.30 -44.02
CA LYS A 518 -19.24 -8.14 -44.79
C LYS A 518 -17.79 -7.80 -44.44
N PRO A 519 -16.95 -7.46 -45.45
CA PRO A 519 -15.57 -7.06 -45.19
C PRO A 519 -15.49 -5.84 -44.22
N MET A 520 -14.72 -5.96 -43.17
CA MET A 520 -14.59 -4.93 -42.13
C MET A 520 -14.22 -3.55 -42.72
N LYS A 521 -13.39 -3.53 -43.76
CA LYS A 521 -12.97 -2.30 -44.45
C LYS A 521 -14.13 -1.62 -45.19
N GLU A 522 -15.02 -2.37 -45.81
CA GLU A 522 -16.20 -1.83 -46.50
C GLU A 522 -17.17 -1.24 -45.52
N VAL A 523 -17.44 -1.97 -44.41
CA VAL A 523 -18.34 -1.53 -43.33
C VAL A 523 -17.82 -0.24 -42.68
N ALA A 524 -16.53 -0.16 -42.38
CA ALA A 524 -15.92 1.04 -41.84
C ALA A 524 -16.05 2.23 -42.80
N THR A 525 -15.69 2.04 -44.07
CA THR A 525 -15.70 3.13 -45.08
C THR A 525 -17.10 3.66 -45.33
N ALA A 526 -18.15 2.83 -45.29
CA ALA A 526 -19.54 3.24 -45.46
C ALA A 526 -20.00 4.22 -44.38
N LYS A 527 -19.40 4.21 -43.20
CA LYS A 527 -19.68 5.14 -42.09
C LYS A 527 -18.58 6.21 -41.91
N GLY A 528 -17.66 6.34 -42.87
CA GLY A 528 -16.55 7.30 -42.78
C GLY A 528 -15.48 6.95 -41.75
N LEU A 529 -15.45 5.71 -41.26
CA LEU A 529 -14.51 5.19 -40.28
C LEU A 529 -13.34 4.45 -40.95
N LYS A 530 -12.30 4.15 -40.18
CA LYS A 530 -11.11 3.45 -40.65
C LYS A 530 -10.92 2.16 -39.89
N VAL A 531 -10.36 1.16 -40.58
CA VAL A 531 -9.82 -0.03 -39.94
C VAL A 531 -8.36 0.24 -39.58
N GLU A 532 -8.02 0.06 -38.34
CA GLU A 532 -6.66 0.21 -37.81
C GLU A 532 -6.18 -1.12 -37.21
N GLU A 533 -4.88 -1.19 -36.96
CA GLU A 533 -4.23 -2.37 -36.34
C GLU A 533 -3.54 -1.97 -35.03
N THR A 534 -3.59 -2.88 -34.08
CA THR A 534 -2.90 -2.69 -32.80
C THR A 534 -1.39 -2.91 -32.89
N GLY A 535 -0.95 -3.77 -33.85
CA GLY A 535 0.33 -4.43 -33.81
C GLY A 535 0.33 -5.58 -32.80
N LEU A 536 1.43 -6.32 -32.75
CA LEU A 536 1.55 -7.46 -31.84
C LEU A 536 1.64 -7.03 -30.37
N PHE A 537 0.78 -7.58 -29.54
CA PHE A 537 0.78 -7.41 -28.09
C PHE A 537 0.48 -8.73 -27.39
N LYS A 538 0.79 -8.85 -26.11
CA LYS A 538 0.51 -10.08 -25.33
C LYS A 538 -0.98 -10.35 -25.25
N LYS A 539 -1.41 -11.56 -25.61
CA LYS A 539 -2.82 -11.97 -25.62
C LYS A 539 -3.46 -11.86 -24.23
N ARG A 540 -2.72 -12.18 -23.17
CA ARG A 540 -3.12 -12.01 -21.78
C ARG A 540 -2.69 -10.66 -21.24
N THR A 541 -3.48 -9.64 -21.49
CA THR A 541 -3.29 -8.28 -20.98
C THR A 541 -4.64 -7.61 -20.78
N ASN A 542 -4.70 -6.64 -19.89
CA ASN A 542 -5.85 -5.74 -19.75
C ASN A 542 -5.66 -4.42 -20.54
N TYR A 543 -4.58 -4.31 -21.31
CA TYR A 543 -4.25 -3.12 -22.08
C TYR A 543 -3.98 -3.49 -23.54
N ILE A 544 -4.72 -2.86 -24.45
CA ILE A 544 -4.45 -2.96 -25.89
C ILE A 544 -3.73 -1.70 -26.36
N PRO A 545 -2.62 -1.81 -27.12
CA PRO A 545 -1.99 -0.66 -27.75
C PRO A 545 -3.01 0.15 -28.57
N LYS A 546 -2.98 1.46 -28.43
CA LYS A 546 -3.89 2.44 -29.08
C LYS A 546 -5.33 2.48 -28.55
N LEU A 547 -5.81 1.44 -27.86
CA LEU A 547 -7.19 1.36 -27.33
C LEU A 547 -7.25 1.56 -25.82
N GLY A 548 -6.16 1.31 -25.10
CA GLY A 548 -6.11 1.45 -23.63
C GLY A 548 -6.59 0.22 -22.89
N VAL A 549 -7.11 0.44 -21.68
CA VAL A 549 -7.64 -0.61 -20.80
C VAL A 549 -9.08 -0.89 -21.20
N LEU A 550 -9.40 -2.16 -21.46
CA LEU A 550 -10.75 -2.65 -21.70
C LEU A 550 -11.15 -3.62 -20.61
N GLU A 551 -12.36 -3.46 -20.11
CA GLU A 551 -12.91 -4.34 -19.06
C GLU A 551 -13.24 -5.72 -19.63
N GLY A 552 -12.84 -6.79 -18.93
CA GLY A 552 -13.07 -8.17 -19.37
C GLY A 552 -12.26 -8.56 -20.63
N LEU A 553 -11.19 -7.83 -20.93
CA LEU A 553 -10.45 -7.99 -22.18
C LEU A 553 -9.85 -9.39 -22.37
N VAL A 554 -9.29 -9.97 -21.30
CA VAL A 554 -8.64 -11.28 -21.37
C VAL A 554 -9.64 -12.37 -21.76
N GLU A 555 -10.83 -12.32 -21.19
CA GLU A 555 -11.92 -13.26 -21.49
C GLU A 555 -12.42 -13.14 -22.93
N VAL A 556 -12.40 -11.94 -23.45
CA VAL A 556 -12.87 -11.65 -24.83
C VAL A 556 -11.82 -12.03 -25.88
N ILE A 557 -10.53 -11.73 -25.65
CA ILE A 557 -9.46 -11.99 -26.65
C ILE A 557 -8.95 -13.42 -26.58
N SER A 558 -8.95 -14.06 -25.41
CA SER A 558 -8.42 -15.41 -25.26
C SER A 558 -9.00 -16.45 -26.22
N PRO A 559 -10.31 -16.47 -26.52
CA PRO A 559 -10.90 -17.42 -27.46
C PRO A 559 -10.70 -17.05 -28.92
N LEU A 560 -10.22 -15.82 -29.25
CA LEU A 560 -10.10 -15.39 -30.63
C LEU A 560 -8.93 -16.09 -31.34
N ASP A 561 -9.23 -16.57 -32.52
CA ASP A 561 -8.29 -17.21 -33.44
C ASP A 561 -8.72 -17.02 -34.93
N ALA A 562 -8.10 -17.73 -35.85
CA ALA A 562 -8.43 -17.64 -37.27
C ALA A 562 -9.82 -18.21 -37.63
N GLU A 563 -10.33 -19.18 -36.85
CA GLU A 563 -11.64 -19.79 -37.05
C GLU A 563 -12.75 -18.95 -36.38
N HIS A 564 -12.43 -18.32 -35.26
CA HIS A 564 -13.32 -17.49 -34.47
C HIS A 564 -12.74 -16.06 -34.34
N PRO A 565 -12.72 -15.27 -35.43
CA PRO A 565 -11.98 -14.00 -35.44
C PRO A 565 -12.69 -12.84 -34.76
N TYR A 566 -13.97 -12.97 -34.40
CA TYR A 566 -14.78 -11.93 -33.78
C TYR A 566 -15.23 -12.32 -32.37
N PRO A 567 -15.32 -11.38 -31.45
CA PRO A 567 -15.98 -11.60 -30.14
C PRO A 567 -17.49 -11.77 -30.32
N ASP A 568 -18.22 -11.88 -29.21
CA ASP A 568 -19.68 -11.99 -29.24
C ASP A 568 -20.42 -10.65 -29.35
N ARG A 569 -19.73 -9.54 -29.09
CA ARG A 569 -20.28 -8.18 -29.12
C ARG A 569 -19.22 -7.14 -29.41
N ALA A 570 -19.64 -5.94 -29.77
CA ALA A 570 -18.79 -4.76 -29.75
C ALA A 570 -18.31 -4.47 -28.31
N LEU A 571 -17.13 -3.86 -28.15
CA LEU A 571 -16.48 -3.64 -26.86
C LEU A 571 -16.46 -2.18 -26.52
N LYS A 572 -16.68 -1.86 -25.25
CA LYS A 572 -16.58 -0.48 -24.74
C LYS A 572 -15.14 -0.16 -24.37
N ALA A 573 -14.60 0.93 -24.93
CA ALA A 573 -13.26 1.44 -24.70
C ALA A 573 -13.33 2.84 -24.06
N GLY A 574 -13.50 2.92 -22.74
CA GLY A 574 -13.75 4.17 -22.04
C GLY A 574 -15.11 4.77 -22.43
N LYS A 575 -15.11 5.93 -23.12
CA LYS A 575 -16.33 6.54 -23.68
C LYS A 575 -16.65 6.09 -25.12
N ASP A 576 -15.71 5.42 -25.77
CA ASP A 576 -15.80 4.99 -27.17
C ASP A 576 -16.19 3.51 -27.27
N TRP A 577 -16.55 3.07 -28.45
CA TRP A 577 -16.81 1.67 -28.78
C TRP A 577 -15.83 1.17 -29.83
N VAL A 578 -15.48 -0.12 -29.75
CA VAL A 578 -14.57 -0.75 -30.70
C VAL A 578 -15.14 -2.09 -31.18
N ILE A 579 -15.05 -2.30 -32.47
CA ILE A 579 -15.28 -3.59 -33.12
C ILE A 579 -13.90 -4.17 -33.41
N ILE A 580 -13.61 -5.35 -32.88
CA ILE A 580 -12.31 -6.00 -33.03
C ILE A 580 -12.42 -7.25 -33.88
N ARG A 581 -11.33 -7.57 -34.59
CA ARG A 581 -11.14 -8.79 -35.34
C ARG A 581 -9.75 -9.35 -35.12
N PHE A 582 -9.65 -10.64 -34.81
CA PHE A 582 -8.37 -11.34 -34.82
C PHE A 582 -7.74 -11.27 -36.20
N LYS A 583 -6.47 -10.92 -36.29
CA LYS A 583 -5.70 -10.88 -37.53
C LYS A 583 -4.70 -12.03 -37.59
N GLU A 584 -3.82 -12.08 -36.60
CA GLU A 584 -2.74 -13.07 -36.53
C GLU A 584 -2.26 -13.28 -35.10
N ALA A 585 -1.62 -14.41 -34.85
CA ALA A 585 -0.94 -14.68 -33.57
C ALA A 585 0.53 -15.06 -33.82
N GLU A 586 1.39 -14.61 -32.91
CA GLU A 586 2.80 -14.97 -32.84
C GLU A 586 3.02 -15.93 -31.65
N LYS A 587 3.48 -17.14 -31.94
CA LYS A 587 3.83 -18.11 -30.90
C LYS A 587 5.09 -17.67 -30.17
N PRO A 588 5.16 -17.90 -28.85
CA PRO A 588 6.33 -17.56 -28.06
C PRO A 588 7.60 -18.30 -28.47
N ASP A 589 8.76 -17.65 -28.31
CA ASP A 589 10.06 -18.26 -28.59
C ASP A 589 10.41 -19.30 -27.51
N MET A 590 10.43 -20.57 -27.92
CA MET A 590 10.74 -21.70 -27.03
C MET A 590 12.21 -21.74 -26.59
N LYS A 591 13.16 -21.15 -27.34
CA LYS A 591 14.55 -21.04 -26.89
C LYS A 591 14.66 -20.13 -25.67
N LYS A 592 13.82 -19.10 -25.62
CA LYS A 592 13.73 -18.20 -24.47
C LYS A 592 13.13 -18.90 -23.26
N PHE A 593 12.13 -19.78 -23.47
CA PHE A 593 11.60 -20.61 -22.40
C PHE A 593 12.69 -21.45 -21.73
N GLU A 594 13.54 -22.12 -22.51
CA GLU A 594 14.62 -22.96 -21.96
C GLU A 594 15.56 -22.17 -21.02
N SER A 595 15.85 -20.90 -21.38
CA SER A 595 16.68 -20.04 -20.55
C SER A 595 15.96 -19.50 -19.30
N GLU A 596 14.64 -19.37 -19.33
CA GLU A 596 13.80 -18.83 -18.26
C GLU A 596 13.06 -19.92 -17.45
N LYS A 597 13.16 -21.19 -17.84
CA LYS A 597 12.42 -22.32 -17.29
C LYS A 597 12.37 -22.34 -15.76
N GLN A 598 13.55 -22.26 -15.13
CA GLN A 598 13.65 -22.28 -13.67
C GLN A 598 12.89 -21.10 -13.01
N SER A 599 12.88 -19.95 -13.67
CA SER A 599 12.14 -18.77 -13.19
C SER A 599 10.63 -19.00 -13.26
N TRP A 600 10.16 -19.60 -14.35
CA TRP A 600 8.76 -19.94 -14.53
C TRP A 600 8.28 -21.01 -13.55
N GLU A 601 9.06 -22.06 -13.35
CA GLU A 601 8.78 -23.08 -12.34
C GLU A 601 8.69 -22.46 -10.94
N ASN A 602 9.63 -21.59 -10.57
CA ASN A 602 9.64 -20.92 -9.27
C ASN A 602 8.43 -20.00 -9.07
N MET A 603 8.08 -19.23 -10.12
CA MET A 603 6.91 -18.34 -10.08
C MET A 603 5.61 -19.15 -9.93
N LEU A 604 5.45 -20.23 -10.68
CA LEU A 604 4.28 -21.10 -10.59
C LEU A 604 4.21 -21.82 -9.24
N ARG A 605 5.35 -22.32 -8.75
CA ARG A 605 5.46 -22.95 -7.42
C ARG A 605 4.97 -21.99 -6.33
N TYR A 606 5.42 -20.76 -6.37
CA TYR A 606 4.97 -19.73 -5.43
C TYR A 606 3.46 -19.48 -5.55
N ARG A 607 2.95 -19.26 -6.77
CA ARG A 607 1.51 -19.00 -7.03
C ARG A 607 0.62 -20.17 -6.57
N LYS A 608 0.96 -21.40 -6.97
CA LYS A 608 0.22 -22.61 -6.57
C LYS A 608 0.29 -22.84 -5.06
N GLY A 609 1.46 -22.59 -4.47
CA GLY A 609 1.67 -22.68 -3.03
C GLY A 609 0.77 -21.71 -2.26
N GLU A 610 0.71 -20.44 -2.68
CA GLU A 610 -0.15 -19.42 -2.07
C GLU A 610 -1.65 -19.73 -2.24
N GLU A 611 -2.07 -20.17 -3.42
CA GLU A 611 -3.44 -20.57 -3.68
C GLU A 611 -3.84 -21.81 -2.87
N GLY A 612 -2.95 -22.80 -2.83
CA GLY A 612 -3.15 -24.01 -2.05
C GLY A 612 -3.24 -23.72 -0.55
N PHE A 613 -2.35 -22.85 -0.04
CA PHE A 613 -2.39 -22.42 1.35
C PHE A 613 -3.70 -21.68 1.68
N ARG A 614 -4.14 -20.76 0.81
CA ARG A 614 -5.41 -20.04 1.02
C ARG A 614 -6.61 -20.99 1.07
N ARG A 615 -6.69 -21.97 0.16
CA ARG A 615 -7.76 -22.99 0.16
C ARG A 615 -7.70 -23.84 1.42
N TRP A 616 -6.52 -24.31 1.77
CA TRP A 616 -6.31 -25.11 2.98
C TRP A 616 -6.66 -24.33 4.27
N LEU A 617 -6.31 -23.04 4.35
CA LEU A 617 -6.67 -22.19 5.48
C LEU A 617 -8.17 -21.92 5.57
N ALA A 618 -8.85 -21.77 4.43
CA ALA A 618 -10.31 -21.65 4.38
C ALA A 618 -10.98 -22.91 4.92
N ASP A 619 -10.54 -24.10 4.50
CA ASP A 619 -11.00 -25.40 5.01
C ASP A 619 -10.70 -25.56 6.51
N LEU A 620 -9.51 -25.17 6.97
CA LEU A 620 -9.16 -25.18 8.39
C LEU A 620 -10.13 -24.29 9.19
N ARG A 621 -10.49 -23.12 8.66
CA ARG A 621 -11.41 -22.20 9.31
C ARG A 621 -12.84 -22.75 9.35
N GLU A 622 -13.31 -23.39 8.28
CA GLU A 622 -14.65 -23.98 8.18
C GLU A 622 -14.84 -25.11 9.19
N ARG A 623 -13.85 -25.97 9.37
CA ARG A 623 -13.88 -27.08 10.36
C ARG A 623 -13.57 -26.66 11.79
N SER A 624 -13.24 -25.40 12.02
CA SER A 624 -12.91 -24.85 13.34
C SER A 624 -14.10 -24.09 13.93
N LYS A 625 -14.18 -24.08 15.26
CA LYS A 625 -15.20 -23.30 15.97
C LYS A 625 -14.75 -21.85 16.08
N VAL A 626 -15.22 -20.99 15.19
CA VAL A 626 -14.94 -19.54 15.18
C VAL A 626 -16.23 -18.78 15.46
N GLU A 627 -16.29 -18.10 16.60
CA GLU A 627 -17.43 -17.26 17.00
C GLU A 627 -16.99 -15.80 17.06
N ILE A 628 -17.61 -14.94 16.25
CA ILE A 628 -17.41 -13.48 16.33
C ILE A 628 -18.44 -12.94 17.33
N ILE A 629 -17.97 -12.26 18.38
CA ILE A 629 -18.77 -11.81 19.51
C ILE A 629 -18.89 -10.29 19.46
N GLY A 630 -20.09 -9.79 19.24
CA GLY A 630 -20.39 -8.36 19.16
C GLY A 630 -20.29 -7.77 17.77
N ASP A 631 -20.92 -6.62 17.56
CA ASP A 631 -20.76 -5.83 16.35
C ASP A 631 -19.30 -5.37 16.27
N VAL A 632 -18.50 -5.99 15.39
CA VAL A 632 -17.30 -5.33 14.89
C VAL A 632 -17.83 -4.21 14.01
N PRO A 633 -17.75 -2.94 14.43
CA PRO A 633 -18.37 -1.87 13.68
C PRO A 633 -17.92 -1.96 12.23
N GLN A 634 -18.87 -2.00 11.32
CA GLN A 634 -18.62 -1.69 9.91
C GLN A 634 -18.18 -0.22 9.91
N LEU A 635 -16.88 0.00 9.87
CA LEU A 635 -16.26 1.28 9.61
C LEU A 635 -15.60 1.23 8.26
#